data_6b82d30329245e0f33a647d5a294db61
#
_entry.id   6b82d30329245e0f33a647d5a294db61
#
_cell.length_a   1.000
_cell.length_b   1.000
_cell.length_c   1.000
_cell.angle_alpha   90.00
_cell.angle_beta   90.00
_cell.angle_gamma   90.00
#
_symmetry.space_group_name_H-M   'P 1'
#
loop_
_entity.id
_entity.type
_entity.pdbx_description
1 polymer ?
#
loop_
_entity_poly.entity_id
_entity_poly.type
_entity_poly.pdbx_seq_one_letter_code
_entity_poly.pdbx_strand_id
1 'polypeptide(L)'
;MTNIRAPYNFVPINKDVYEPKWWRLISHDIPFKEGESGTIHITIENKSPLFLRNSESESQEYSVHIPVDQSTKQYFIPATSIKGMVSSVLEILSFGKFDRYNDDYFAYRIFHTKESDSKEYFNAMKLVRCGWLRKDGEDLFLSPCNGDYEKISHDDIKKQFNRFDKRKQTNEKQFSLAQGKPLYPRLDDFNVVCTGNINRKEIEYLFPIERLPEIKLNDEVKKAFITTHKPTPLFEKYYLPKLKKGEEIPVFFLQLDNGEVHSLGLSRMYRYPYKNSVASGVYQIGNVQVDLCKAIFGYSKNSDSLKGRVHIGNAFANRPINDDELIDEKKGVLGQPKASYYPLYLKHNQEKYSTYDSKKIELAGRKRYRIRPDNKVVDPPTGNDNEKVLTHFKPLPSNENFTLKITVHNLLPIEIGGLLSALTFHNHSNVSHNIGLAKSYGYGKIQCKVVSLSGFKYNFDDYLRIFEEEMSTFTYSRQKTLWKDTEQVKQLFAIASDHTNEDEMKIMELDEYKEFKRNKSPLPRLKEKVVQVNSLVDKGAILGQIKMKEFDNELSIARTHEKNEDFEKAITCYLDVKKRLNLKGIETNEIDNKVIELEGLVKKRFEKLQKQKALEEQERKKQKAQTGPDISRSKDFKGIKNRMDAWLRQTNNDKLPDEFVDSVYNQIIEAYSKFKPSDCKEWKGFEKNKVWIKISEWIGEDRSRELYKKLITIIN
;
A
#
# COMPACT_ATOMS: atom_id res chain seq x y z
N MET A 1 28.85 16.16 28.07
CA MET A 1 27.52 16.50 27.52
C MET A 1 26.68 15.27 27.54
N THR A 2 25.55 15.27 28.22
CA THR A 2 24.57 14.17 28.19
C THR A 2 23.99 14.06 26.78
N ASN A 3 24.06 12.88 26.21
CA ASN A 3 23.46 12.62 24.90
C ASN A 3 21.94 12.52 25.01
N ILE A 4 21.22 12.95 24.00
CA ILE A 4 19.78 12.70 23.87
C ILE A 4 19.52 11.18 23.94
N ARG A 5 18.51 10.79 24.69
CA ARG A 5 18.20 9.39 24.99
C ARG A 5 16.73 9.09 24.77
N ALA A 6 16.42 7.83 24.44
CA ALA A 6 15.05 7.36 24.28
C ALA A 6 14.97 5.84 24.48
N PRO A 7 13.85 5.32 25.04
CA PRO A 7 13.63 3.87 25.18
C PRO A 7 13.34 3.18 23.84
N TYR A 8 13.47 3.86 22.75
CA TYR A 8 13.27 3.39 21.38
C TYR A 8 14.34 3.93 20.43
N ASN A 9 14.41 3.34 19.28
CA ASN A 9 15.19 3.84 18.15
C ASN A 9 14.45 3.58 16.85
N PHE A 10 15.05 3.86 15.72
CA PHE A 10 14.42 3.80 14.42
C PHE A 10 15.18 2.87 13.48
N VAL A 11 14.45 1.97 12.84
CA VAL A 11 14.97 1.22 11.70
C VAL A 11 14.82 2.08 10.45
N PRO A 12 15.88 2.37 9.69
CA PRO A 12 15.83 3.23 8.52
C PRO A 12 14.78 2.79 7.51
N ILE A 13 14.10 3.76 6.88
CA ILE A 13 13.19 3.47 5.77
C ILE A 13 14.03 3.03 4.56
N ASN A 14 13.63 1.94 3.94
CA ASN A 14 14.27 1.45 2.73
C ASN A 14 13.94 2.36 1.52
N LYS A 15 14.90 2.54 0.63
CA LYS A 15 14.74 3.29 -0.63
C LYS A 15 14.17 2.40 -1.72
N ASP A 16 14.51 1.11 -1.70
CA ASP A 16 14.02 0.10 -2.61
C ASP A 16 12.95 -0.74 -1.91
N VAL A 17 11.82 -0.98 -2.56
CA VAL A 17 10.73 -1.81 -2.05
C VAL A 17 10.66 -3.09 -2.85
N TYR A 18 10.56 -4.22 -2.15
CA TYR A 18 10.34 -5.51 -2.77
C TYR A 18 8.87 -5.68 -3.14
N GLU A 19 8.58 -5.76 -4.43
CA GLU A 19 7.25 -6.09 -4.97
C GLU A 19 7.27 -7.53 -5.49
N PRO A 20 6.46 -8.45 -4.92
CA PRO A 20 6.36 -9.82 -5.40
C PRO A 20 5.83 -9.85 -6.83
N LYS A 21 6.53 -10.49 -7.77
CA LYS A 21 6.10 -10.55 -9.18
C LYS A 21 4.74 -11.24 -9.36
N TRP A 22 4.37 -12.11 -8.42
CA TRP A 22 3.15 -12.91 -8.45
C TRP A 22 1.93 -12.24 -7.79
N TRP A 23 2.05 -11.04 -7.20
CA TRP A 23 0.97 -10.45 -6.43
C TRP A 23 -0.34 -10.30 -7.23
N ARG A 24 -0.24 -10.01 -8.54
CA ARG A 24 -1.41 -9.88 -9.43
C ARG A 24 -2.09 -11.21 -9.76
N LEU A 25 -1.41 -12.32 -9.50
CA LEU A 25 -1.92 -13.68 -9.71
C LEU A 25 -2.55 -14.26 -8.45
N ILE A 26 -2.54 -13.51 -7.33
CA ILE A 26 -3.15 -13.98 -6.09
C ILE A 26 -4.67 -14.06 -6.29
N SER A 27 -5.21 -15.25 -6.09
CA SER A 27 -6.65 -15.53 -6.12
C SER A 27 -7.01 -16.41 -4.93
N HIS A 28 -8.22 -16.23 -4.40
CA HIS A 28 -8.78 -17.14 -3.38
C HIS A 28 -9.51 -18.34 -4.00
N ASP A 29 -9.85 -18.24 -5.27
CA ASP A 29 -10.58 -19.29 -6.01
C ASP A 29 -9.63 -20.22 -6.77
N ILE A 30 -8.49 -19.69 -7.25
CA ILE A 30 -7.51 -20.44 -8.04
C ILE A 30 -6.18 -20.45 -7.27
N PRO A 31 -5.80 -21.58 -6.65
CA PRO A 31 -4.56 -21.68 -5.92
C PRO A 31 -3.34 -21.67 -6.85
N PHE A 32 -2.20 -21.20 -6.34
CA PHE A 32 -0.92 -21.40 -7.01
C PHE A 32 -0.60 -22.89 -7.11
N LYS A 33 0.02 -23.31 -8.20
CA LYS A 33 0.50 -24.70 -8.36
C LYS A 33 1.46 -25.11 -7.24
N GLU A 34 2.30 -24.17 -6.79
CA GLU A 34 3.27 -24.36 -5.71
C GLU A 34 2.79 -23.74 -4.39
N GLY A 35 1.53 -23.30 -4.34
CA GLY A 35 0.92 -22.75 -3.14
C GLY A 35 0.67 -23.84 -2.09
N GLU A 36 0.96 -23.47 -0.85
CA GLU A 36 0.83 -24.37 0.29
C GLU A 36 -0.21 -23.84 1.27
N SER A 37 -0.94 -24.77 1.85
CA SER A 37 -1.93 -24.50 2.89
C SER A 37 -1.66 -25.41 4.07
N GLY A 38 -1.70 -24.85 5.28
CA GLY A 38 -1.35 -25.62 6.45
C GLY A 38 -1.55 -24.85 7.74
N THR A 39 -1.00 -25.40 8.80
CA THR A 39 -1.10 -24.86 10.15
C THR A 39 0.27 -24.78 10.78
N ILE A 40 0.58 -23.62 11.37
CA ILE A 40 1.79 -23.38 12.17
C ILE A 40 1.35 -23.31 13.63
N HIS A 41 1.89 -24.20 14.46
CA HIS A 41 1.71 -24.19 15.90
C HIS A 41 2.86 -23.46 16.56
N ILE A 42 2.55 -22.50 17.43
CA ILE A 42 3.52 -21.60 18.05
C ILE A 42 3.28 -21.55 19.54
N THR A 43 4.37 -21.58 20.30
CA THR A 43 4.39 -21.18 21.70
C THR A 43 5.02 -19.80 21.82
N ILE A 44 4.40 -18.92 22.59
CA ILE A 44 4.90 -17.62 22.99
C ILE A 44 5.22 -17.66 24.46
N GLU A 45 6.44 -17.32 24.84
CA GLU A 45 6.86 -17.14 26.22
C GLU A 45 7.10 -15.66 26.51
N ASN A 46 6.48 -15.11 27.56
CA ASN A 46 6.76 -13.74 27.97
C ASN A 46 7.98 -13.72 28.91
N LYS A 47 9.05 -13.11 28.45
CA LYS A 47 10.32 -12.95 29.16
C LYS A 47 10.36 -11.76 30.12
N SER A 48 9.30 -10.98 30.15
CA SER A 48 9.06 -9.89 31.12
C SER A 48 7.57 -9.78 31.40
N PRO A 49 7.18 -9.08 32.48
CA PRO A 49 5.77 -8.86 32.79
C PRO A 49 5.00 -8.31 31.60
N LEU A 50 3.77 -8.77 31.39
CA LEU A 50 2.97 -8.49 30.21
C LEU A 50 1.66 -7.80 30.57
N PHE A 51 1.33 -6.71 29.87
CA PHE A 51 0.04 -6.04 29.99
C PHE A 51 -0.57 -5.73 28.63
N LEU A 52 -1.77 -6.24 28.40
CA LEU A 52 -2.56 -6.06 27.18
C LEU A 52 -3.94 -5.49 27.58
N ARG A 53 -4.08 -4.16 27.48
CA ARG A 53 -5.29 -3.48 27.96
C ARG A 53 -6.57 -4.08 27.39
N ASN A 54 -7.52 -4.39 28.26
CA ASN A 54 -8.89 -4.72 27.89
C ASN A 54 -9.69 -3.42 27.77
N SER A 55 -10.02 -3.01 26.54
CA SER A 55 -10.79 -1.79 26.30
C SER A 55 -12.31 -1.93 26.53
N GLU A 56 -12.80 -3.18 26.67
CA GLU A 56 -14.22 -3.50 26.81
C GLU A 56 -14.65 -3.75 28.27
N SER A 57 -13.69 -3.88 29.19
CA SER A 57 -13.99 -4.13 30.60
C SER A 57 -14.19 -2.81 31.36
N GLU A 58 -15.07 -2.80 32.37
CA GLU A 58 -15.24 -1.70 33.32
C GLU A 58 -13.92 -1.39 34.07
N SER A 59 -13.11 -2.41 34.30
CA SER A 59 -11.76 -2.28 34.88
C SER A 59 -10.69 -2.39 33.80
N GLN A 60 -10.20 -1.25 33.31
CA GLN A 60 -9.09 -1.17 32.35
C GLN A 60 -7.73 -1.56 32.93
N GLU A 61 -7.68 -1.97 34.19
CA GLU A 61 -6.47 -2.34 34.94
C GLU A 61 -5.97 -3.76 34.57
N TYR A 62 -6.87 -4.62 34.10
CA TYR A 62 -6.54 -6.00 33.75
C TYR A 62 -6.18 -6.17 32.29
N SER A 63 -5.33 -7.16 32.01
CA SER A 63 -5.11 -7.64 30.64
C SER A 63 -6.36 -8.33 30.08
N VAL A 64 -6.42 -8.47 28.76
CA VAL A 64 -7.52 -9.16 28.06
C VAL A 64 -7.61 -10.60 28.52
N HIS A 65 -8.81 -11.03 28.93
CA HIS A 65 -9.07 -12.35 29.49
C HIS A 65 -10.51 -12.81 29.25
N ILE A 66 -10.73 -14.10 29.45
CA ILE A 66 -12.06 -14.73 29.56
C ILE A 66 -12.21 -15.18 31.02
N PRO A 67 -13.31 -14.81 31.72
CA PRO A 67 -13.58 -15.33 33.07
C PRO A 67 -13.70 -16.86 33.06
N VAL A 68 -13.07 -17.53 33.99
CA VAL A 68 -13.22 -18.98 34.23
C VAL A 68 -14.13 -19.18 35.43
N ASP A 69 -13.86 -18.43 36.52
CA ASP A 69 -14.70 -18.34 37.73
C ASP A 69 -14.56 -16.94 38.36
N GLN A 70 -14.95 -16.76 39.62
CA GLN A 70 -14.94 -15.45 40.29
C GLN A 70 -13.52 -14.87 40.48
N SER A 71 -12.49 -15.70 40.62
CA SER A 71 -11.11 -15.28 40.88
C SER A 71 -10.12 -15.69 39.83
N THR A 72 -10.51 -16.59 38.93
CA THR A 72 -9.63 -17.21 37.94
C THR A 72 -9.95 -16.73 36.53
N LYS A 73 -8.94 -16.35 35.81
CA LYS A 73 -9.06 -15.80 34.46
C LYS A 73 -8.17 -16.54 33.47
N GLN A 74 -8.70 -16.80 32.28
CA GLN A 74 -7.93 -17.28 31.14
C GLN A 74 -7.45 -16.08 30.32
N TYR A 75 -6.22 -15.68 30.52
CA TYR A 75 -5.61 -14.59 29.80
C TYR A 75 -5.18 -14.99 28.38
N PHE A 76 -5.18 -14.05 27.46
CA PHE A 76 -4.73 -14.30 26.07
C PHE A 76 -4.12 -13.07 25.42
N ILE A 77 -3.29 -13.31 24.43
CA ILE A 77 -2.75 -12.27 23.54
C ILE A 77 -3.67 -12.21 22.31
N PRO A 78 -4.34 -11.08 22.04
CA PRO A 78 -5.23 -10.97 20.89
C PRO A 78 -4.51 -11.20 19.56
N ALA A 79 -5.16 -11.91 18.65
CA ALA A 79 -4.68 -12.18 17.30
C ALA A 79 -4.28 -10.91 16.54
N THR A 80 -5.03 -9.83 16.73
CA THR A 80 -4.74 -8.52 16.12
C THR A 80 -3.43 -7.91 16.60
N SER A 81 -3.10 -8.08 17.88
CA SER A 81 -1.83 -7.63 18.46
C SER A 81 -0.65 -8.43 17.88
N ILE A 82 -0.80 -9.75 17.78
CA ILE A 82 0.19 -10.64 17.17
C ILE A 82 0.37 -10.31 15.69
N LYS A 83 -0.73 -10.16 14.94
CA LYS A 83 -0.69 -9.76 13.53
C LYS A 83 0.04 -8.44 13.34
N GLY A 84 -0.26 -7.43 14.15
CA GLY A 84 0.41 -6.13 14.10
C GLY A 84 1.91 -6.21 14.38
N MET A 85 2.31 -7.02 15.36
CA MET A 85 3.71 -7.26 15.71
C MET A 85 4.46 -7.95 14.58
N VAL A 86 3.94 -9.06 14.07
CA VAL A 86 4.57 -9.86 13.01
C VAL A 86 4.63 -9.07 11.68
N SER A 87 3.53 -8.43 11.28
CA SER A 87 3.51 -7.64 10.04
C SER A 87 4.50 -6.48 10.08
N SER A 88 4.67 -5.83 11.25
CA SER A 88 5.65 -4.75 11.42
C SER A 88 7.11 -5.23 11.27
N VAL A 89 7.41 -6.47 11.69
CA VAL A 89 8.74 -7.07 11.49
C VAL A 89 8.91 -7.52 10.04
N LEU A 90 7.89 -8.19 9.47
CA LEU A 90 7.90 -8.61 8.07
C LEU A 90 8.10 -7.44 7.10
N GLU A 91 7.41 -6.31 7.33
CA GLU A 91 7.60 -5.10 6.50
C GLU A 91 9.06 -4.62 6.48
N ILE A 92 9.81 -4.81 7.58
CA ILE A 92 11.24 -4.45 7.63
C ILE A 92 12.08 -5.49 6.90
N LEU A 93 11.89 -6.79 7.25
CA LEU A 93 12.68 -7.89 6.71
C LEU A 93 12.49 -8.09 5.21
N SER A 94 11.30 -7.78 4.69
CA SER A 94 10.97 -7.90 3.26
C SER A 94 11.04 -6.58 2.49
N PHE A 95 11.62 -5.53 3.05
CA PHE A 95 11.71 -4.21 2.42
C PHE A 95 10.35 -3.67 1.96
N GLY A 96 9.32 -3.80 2.81
CA GLY A 96 7.98 -3.34 2.54
C GLY A 96 7.87 -1.82 2.45
N LYS A 97 6.83 -1.35 1.76
CA LYS A 97 6.55 0.07 1.57
C LYS A 97 6.18 0.76 2.89
N PHE A 98 6.77 1.93 3.13
CA PHE A 98 6.41 2.76 4.27
C PHE A 98 5.26 3.70 3.87
N ASP A 99 4.02 3.26 4.02
CA ASP A 99 2.82 4.01 3.62
C ASP A 99 1.75 4.13 4.73
N ARG A 100 2.02 3.60 5.92
CA ARG A 100 1.13 3.71 7.09
C ARG A 100 1.60 4.85 7.99
N TYR A 101 1.33 6.09 7.58
CA TYR A 101 1.60 7.28 8.37
C TYR A 101 0.51 8.32 8.15
N ASN A 102 0.31 9.18 9.14
CA ASN A 102 -0.50 10.36 8.96
C ASN A 102 0.38 11.44 8.35
N ASP A 103 -0.05 12.01 7.25
CA ASP A 103 0.66 13.13 6.63
C ASP A 103 0.27 14.43 7.34
N ASP A 104 0.78 14.59 8.55
CA ASP A 104 0.51 15.74 9.38
C ASP A 104 1.46 16.90 9.04
N TYR A 105 0.91 18.11 8.99
CA TYR A 105 1.68 19.33 9.10
C TYR A 105 1.81 19.72 10.56
N PHE A 106 3.02 19.74 11.08
CA PHE A 106 3.25 20.21 12.43
C PHE A 106 3.38 21.72 12.45
N ALA A 107 3.18 22.30 13.64
CA ALA A 107 3.24 23.73 13.85
C ALA A 107 3.89 24.05 15.20
N TYR A 108 4.54 25.18 15.29
CA TYR A 108 5.22 25.60 16.49
C TYR A 108 4.72 26.96 16.99
N ARG A 109 4.94 27.22 18.26
CA ARG A 109 4.69 28.51 18.90
C ARG A 109 5.87 28.79 19.84
N ILE A 110 6.50 29.91 19.66
CA ILE A 110 7.68 30.30 20.45
C ILE A 110 7.34 31.53 21.27
N PHE A 111 7.49 31.43 22.59
CA PHE A 111 7.27 32.56 23.52
C PHE A 111 8.54 33.11 24.13
N HIS A 112 9.70 32.47 23.93
CA HIS A 112 10.97 32.86 24.50
C HIS A 112 11.84 33.56 23.47
N THR A 113 12.28 34.78 23.80
CA THR A 113 13.03 35.69 22.90
C THR A 113 14.48 35.30 22.64
N LYS A 114 15.01 34.29 23.30
CA LYS A 114 16.44 33.92 23.24
C LYS A 114 16.82 32.96 22.11
N GLU A 115 15.85 32.42 21.35
CA GLU A 115 16.09 31.50 20.25
C GLU A 115 16.10 32.22 18.89
N SER A 116 16.97 31.81 17.97
CA SER A 116 17.04 32.40 16.62
C SER A 116 15.71 32.35 15.88
N ASP A 117 15.00 31.24 16.03
CA ASP A 117 13.71 30.99 15.39
C ASP A 117 12.57 31.85 15.96
N SER A 118 12.80 32.45 17.15
CA SER A 118 11.83 33.34 17.79
C SER A 118 11.64 34.64 17.02
N LYS A 119 12.70 35.20 16.45
CA LYS A 119 12.63 36.47 15.68
C LYS A 119 11.74 36.31 14.45
N GLU A 120 11.90 35.20 13.70
CA GLU A 120 11.09 34.92 12.52
C GLU A 120 9.62 34.75 12.90
N TYR A 121 9.33 33.95 13.93
CA TYR A 121 7.98 33.80 14.45
C TYR A 121 7.33 35.11 14.89
N PHE A 122 8.01 35.91 15.69
CA PHE A 122 7.47 37.18 16.16
C PHE A 122 7.29 38.19 15.04
N ASN A 123 8.19 38.24 14.07
CA ASN A 123 8.04 39.09 12.89
C ASN A 123 6.81 38.65 12.04
N ALA A 124 6.64 37.36 11.79
CA ALA A 124 5.45 36.85 11.11
C ALA A 124 4.17 37.21 11.87
N MET A 125 4.15 37.03 13.20
CA MET A 125 2.98 37.36 14.02
C MET A 125 2.63 38.82 14.06
N LYS A 126 3.57 39.76 13.79
CA LYS A 126 3.27 41.20 13.67
C LYS A 126 2.45 41.53 12.42
N LEU A 127 2.60 40.78 11.38
CA LEU A 127 1.97 40.98 10.08
C LEU A 127 0.60 40.24 9.94
N VAL A 128 0.15 39.64 11.04
CA VAL A 128 -1.11 38.86 11.05
C VAL A 128 -2.30 39.78 10.93
N ARG A 129 -3.21 39.46 10.02
CA ARG A 129 -4.52 40.11 9.77
C ARG A 129 -5.66 39.25 10.31
N CYS A 130 -6.90 39.77 10.28
CA CYS A 130 -8.11 39.07 10.68
C CYS A 130 -9.05 38.82 9.50
N GLY A 131 -9.88 37.81 9.61
CA GLY A 131 -10.85 37.45 8.58
C GLY A 131 -11.80 36.34 9.02
N TRP A 132 -12.64 35.94 8.10
CA TRP A 132 -13.67 34.93 8.32
C TRP A 132 -13.45 33.77 7.38
N LEU A 133 -13.47 32.55 7.94
CA LEU A 133 -13.24 31.31 7.24
C LEU A 133 -14.55 30.53 7.12
N ARG A 134 -14.93 30.14 5.91
CA ARG A 134 -16.05 29.23 5.66
C ARG A 134 -15.60 28.01 4.85
N LYS A 135 -16.39 26.95 4.93
CA LYS A 135 -16.21 25.75 4.12
C LYS A 135 -17.33 25.67 3.09
N ASP A 136 -16.97 25.31 1.85
CA ASP A 136 -17.91 25.03 0.78
C ASP A 136 -17.43 23.78 0.02
N GLY A 137 -18.24 22.71 0.05
CA GLY A 137 -17.77 21.40 -0.39
C GLY A 137 -16.54 20.93 0.37
N GLU A 138 -15.46 20.65 -0.34
CA GLU A 138 -14.16 20.27 0.24
C GLU A 138 -13.20 21.46 0.37
N ASP A 139 -13.57 22.64 -0.13
CA ASP A 139 -12.72 23.82 -0.13
C ASP A 139 -12.96 24.73 1.08
N LEU A 140 -11.92 25.46 1.46
CA LEU A 140 -11.97 26.53 2.46
C LEU A 140 -11.76 27.89 1.78
N PHE A 141 -12.62 28.83 2.13
CA PHE A 141 -12.62 30.21 1.64
C PHE A 141 -12.41 31.17 2.79
N LEU A 142 -11.50 32.11 2.62
CA LEU A 142 -11.17 33.16 3.57
C LEU A 142 -11.71 34.50 3.06
N SER A 143 -12.54 35.19 3.83
CA SER A 143 -12.95 36.57 3.59
C SER A 143 -12.13 37.48 4.52
N PRO A 144 -11.05 38.11 4.03
CA PRO A 144 -10.28 39.06 4.83
C PRO A 144 -11.12 40.25 5.28
N CYS A 145 -10.91 40.75 6.48
CA CYS A 145 -11.48 42.04 6.89
C CYS A 145 -10.78 43.19 6.17
N ASN A 146 -11.53 44.22 5.81
CA ASN A 146 -10.96 45.46 5.28
C ASN A 146 -10.54 46.35 6.46
N GLY A 147 -9.24 46.35 6.75
CA GLY A 147 -8.65 47.02 7.92
C GLY A 147 -8.05 46.05 8.93
N ASP A 148 -7.42 46.63 9.93
CA ASP A 148 -6.77 45.87 11.00
C ASP A 148 -7.75 45.57 12.15
N TYR A 149 -7.47 44.47 12.88
CA TYR A 149 -8.20 44.15 14.10
C TYR A 149 -7.76 45.10 15.24
N GLU A 150 -8.70 45.40 16.11
CA GLU A 150 -8.41 46.15 17.33
C GLU A 150 -8.44 45.26 18.59
N LYS A 151 -7.94 45.75 19.70
CA LYS A 151 -7.98 45.09 20.99
C LYS A 151 -9.03 45.76 21.88
N ILE A 152 -9.80 44.98 22.60
CA ILE A 152 -10.76 45.43 23.57
C ILE A 152 -10.51 44.75 24.92
N SER A 153 -10.56 45.50 26.02
CA SER A 153 -10.43 44.91 27.35
C SER A 153 -11.68 44.15 27.77
N HIS A 154 -11.53 43.15 28.64
CA HIS A 154 -12.69 42.45 29.20
C HIS A 154 -13.62 43.39 30.00
N ASP A 155 -13.09 44.42 30.63
CA ASP A 155 -13.88 45.37 31.38
C ASP A 155 -14.69 46.28 30.45
N ASP A 156 -14.16 46.69 29.31
CA ASP A 156 -14.91 47.46 28.32
C ASP A 156 -15.95 46.60 27.61
N ILE A 157 -15.64 45.35 27.32
CA ILE A 157 -16.67 44.41 26.83
C ILE A 157 -17.80 44.28 27.84
N LYS A 158 -17.52 44.16 29.12
CA LYS A 158 -18.51 44.04 30.19
C LYS A 158 -19.40 45.26 30.35
N LYS A 159 -18.86 46.48 30.12
CA LYS A 159 -19.64 47.72 30.10
C LYS A 159 -20.71 47.71 28.98
N GLN A 160 -20.35 47.18 27.80
CA GLN A 160 -21.24 47.14 26.65
C GLN A 160 -22.16 45.89 26.63
N PHE A 161 -21.70 44.79 27.22
CA PHE A 161 -22.39 43.48 27.20
C PHE A 161 -22.44 42.90 28.61
N ASN A 162 -23.50 43.21 29.35
CA ASN A 162 -23.68 42.89 30.78
C ASN A 162 -23.53 41.41 31.13
N ARG A 163 -23.83 40.48 30.18
CA ARG A 163 -23.76 39.02 30.39
C ARG A 163 -22.38 38.43 30.10
N PHE A 164 -21.40 39.22 29.68
CA PHE A 164 -20.04 38.73 29.42
C PHE A 164 -19.40 38.18 30.69
N ASP A 165 -18.95 36.93 30.64
CA ASP A 165 -18.21 36.28 31.75
C ASP A 165 -16.81 35.90 31.31
N LYS A 166 -15.82 36.66 31.80
CA LYS A 166 -14.40 36.46 31.48
C LYS A 166 -13.80 35.16 31.98
N ARG A 167 -14.48 34.45 32.91
CA ARG A 167 -13.98 33.19 33.49
C ARG A 167 -14.32 31.98 32.64
N LYS A 168 -15.25 32.11 31.71
CA LYS A 168 -15.68 31.04 30.81
C LYS A 168 -14.66 30.74 29.72
N GLN A 169 -14.82 29.59 29.07
CA GLN A 169 -14.03 29.23 27.87
C GLN A 169 -14.44 30.06 26.66
N THR A 170 -13.59 30.10 25.61
CA THR A 170 -13.76 31.00 24.47
C THR A 170 -15.14 30.91 23.81
N ASN A 171 -15.65 29.70 23.54
CA ASN A 171 -17.00 29.52 22.99
C ASN A 171 -18.12 29.98 23.91
N GLU A 172 -18.00 29.72 25.21
CA GLU A 172 -18.99 30.12 26.19
C GLU A 172 -18.94 31.64 26.43
N LYS A 173 -17.74 32.26 26.39
CA LYS A 173 -17.62 33.72 26.37
C LYS A 173 -18.34 34.31 25.17
N GLN A 174 -18.15 33.76 23.97
CA GLN A 174 -18.80 34.22 22.75
C GLN A 174 -20.33 34.10 22.84
N PHE A 175 -20.84 32.97 23.38
CA PHE A 175 -22.27 32.83 23.63
C PHE A 175 -22.79 33.83 24.64
N SER A 176 -22.04 34.11 25.69
CA SER A 176 -22.44 35.10 26.70
C SER A 176 -22.54 36.53 26.13
N LEU A 177 -21.66 36.87 25.18
CA LEU A 177 -21.74 38.11 24.42
C LEU A 177 -22.96 38.19 23.55
N ALA A 178 -23.25 37.11 22.85
CA ALA A 178 -24.32 37.08 21.84
C ALA A 178 -25.70 37.28 22.43
N GLN A 179 -25.93 37.00 23.73
CA GLN A 179 -27.26 37.04 24.36
C GLN A 179 -28.36 36.40 23.48
N GLY A 180 -27.94 35.46 22.60
CA GLY A 180 -28.80 34.80 21.64
C GLY A 180 -28.87 35.42 20.23
N LYS A 181 -28.31 36.61 19.95
CA LYS A 181 -28.39 37.27 18.61
C LYS A 181 -27.47 38.51 18.52
N PRO A 182 -26.69 38.64 17.46
CA PRO A 182 -26.02 37.62 16.67
C PRO A 182 -24.85 37.00 17.44
N LEU A 183 -24.29 35.89 16.99
CA LEU A 183 -23.18 35.22 17.70
C LEU A 183 -21.97 36.12 17.88
N TYR A 184 -21.70 36.97 16.89
CA TYR A 184 -20.64 37.99 16.94
C TYR A 184 -21.29 39.39 16.97
N PRO A 185 -21.57 39.93 18.17
CA PRO A 185 -22.29 41.18 18.28
C PRO A 185 -21.44 42.34 17.77
N ARG A 186 -22.11 43.34 17.24
CA ARG A 186 -21.49 44.57 16.74
C ARG A 186 -21.17 45.53 17.87
N LEU A 187 -20.01 46.19 17.75
CA LEU A 187 -19.63 47.36 18.49
C LEU A 187 -19.05 48.33 17.46
N ASP A 188 -19.79 49.41 17.19
CA ASP A 188 -19.52 50.34 16.09
C ASP A 188 -19.33 49.59 14.75
N ASP A 189 -18.26 49.81 14.02
CA ASP A 189 -17.92 49.16 12.76
C ASP A 189 -17.19 47.83 12.91
N PHE A 190 -17.27 47.18 14.08
CA PHE A 190 -16.54 45.95 14.39
C PHE A 190 -17.48 44.87 14.92
N ASN A 191 -17.06 43.63 14.70
CA ASN A 191 -17.61 42.46 15.38
C ASN A 191 -16.74 42.08 16.59
N VAL A 192 -17.35 41.84 17.75
CA VAL A 192 -16.62 41.40 18.94
C VAL A 192 -16.35 39.92 18.87
N VAL A 193 -15.07 39.54 18.90
CA VAL A 193 -14.60 38.15 18.69
C VAL A 193 -13.78 37.69 19.88
N CYS A 194 -14.24 36.63 20.56
CA CYS A 194 -13.46 35.93 21.57
C CYS A 194 -12.57 34.89 20.96
N THR A 195 -11.30 34.86 21.33
CA THR A 195 -10.29 33.98 20.75
C THR A 195 -9.38 33.34 21.79
N GLY A 196 -8.99 32.09 21.55
CA GLY A 196 -7.96 31.36 22.31
C GLY A 196 -8.26 31.18 23.80
N ASN A 197 -8.07 29.98 24.33
CA ASN A 197 -8.18 29.69 25.76
C ASN A 197 -6.83 29.93 26.44
N ILE A 198 -6.60 31.13 26.95
CA ILE A 198 -5.41 31.49 27.69
C ILE A 198 -5.81 31.89 29.11
N ASN A 199 -5.21 31.21 30.10
CA ASN A 199 -5.43 31.58 31.51
C ASN A 199 -5.03 33.03 31.77
N ARG A 200 -5.86 33.77 32.51
CA ARG A 200 -5.67 35.20 32.85
C ARG A 200 -5.63 36.11 31.61
N LYS A 201 -6.31 35.76 30.55
CA LYS A 201 -6.48 36.64 29.40
C LYS A 201 -7.40 37.80 29.79
N GLU A 202 -7.01 39.01 29.46
CA GLU A 202 -7.72 40.27 29.86
C GLU A 202 -8.24 41.03 28.63
N ILE A 203 -7.94 40.58 27.42
CA ILE A 203 -8.32 41.25 26.18
C ILE A 203 -8.93 40.27 25.17
N GLU A 204 -9.86 40.78 24.35
CA GLU A 204 -10.37 40.14 23.15
C GLU A 204 -10.15 41.01 21.92
N TYR A 205 -10.78 40.70 20.79
CA TYR A 205 -10.50 41.38 19.53
C TYR A 205 -11.78 41.87 18.87
N LEU A 206 -11.62 43.00 18.16
CA LEU A 206 -12.62 43.64 17.34
C LEU A 206 -12.22 43.40 15.87
N PHE A 207 -13.07 42.73 15.08
CA PHE A 207 -12.87 42.47 13.67
C PHE A 207 -13.70 43.42 12.83
N PRO A 208 -13.10 44.21 11.88
CA PRO A 208 -13.88 45.07 10.98
C PRO A 208 -15.03 44.33 10.32
N ILE A 209 -16.19 45.01 10.18
CA ILE A 209 -17.39 44.44 9.54
C ILE A 209 -17.19 44.36 8.01
N GLU A 210 -16.55 45.37 7.45
CA GLU A 210 -16.26 45.42 6.03
C GLU A 210 -15.27 44.31 5.62
N ARG A 211 -15.48 43.69 4.47
CA ARG A 211 -14.71 42.55 4.00
C ARG A 211 -14.18 42.77 2.61
N LEU A 212 -13.01 42.22 2.36
CA LEU A 212 -12.40 42.09 1.05
C LEU A 212 -12.93 40.86 0.32
N PRO A 213 -12.73 40.73 -1.00
CA PRO A 213 -13.09 39.53 -1.78
C PRO A 213 -12.55 38.24 -1.19
N GLU A 214 -13.29 37.20 -1.30
CA GLU A 214 -12.90 35.88 -0.81
C GLU A 214 -11.69 35.32 -1.52
N ILE A 215 -10.84 34.65 -0.75
CA ILE A 215 -9.64 33.96 -1.21
C ILE A 215 -9.83 32.45 -0.99
N LYS A 216 -9.79 31.66 -2.06
CA LYS A 216 -9.75 30.21 -1.93
C LYS A 216 -8.40 29.77 -1.38
N LEU A 217 -8.37 28.99 -0.30
CA LEU A 217 -7.14 28.48 0.29
C LEU A 217 -6.58 27.31 -0.54
N ASN A 218 -5.27 27.26 -0.72
CA ASN A 218 -4.61 26.11 -1.30
C ASN A 218 -4.66 24.89 -0.34
N ASP A 219 -4.44 23.70 -0.89
CA ASP A 219 -4.57 22.45 -0.14
C ASP A 219 -3.55 22.31 1.00
N GLU A 220 -2.37 22.88 0.88
CA GLU A 220 -1.33 22.84 1.92
C GLU A 220 -1.76 23.66 3.14
N VAL A 221 -2.22 24.88 2.94
CA VAL A 221 -2.71 25.76 4.01
C VAL A 221 -3.94 25.18 4.67
N LYS A 222 -4.89 24.66 3.87
CA LYS A 222 -6.10 23.96 4.37
C LYS A 222 -5.70 22.79 5.26
N LYS A 223 -4.80 21.93 4.80
CA LYS A 223 -4.35 20.75 5.51
C LYS A 223 -3.59 21.12 6.80
N ALA A 224 -2.68 22.09 6.73
CA ALA A 224 -1.93 22.58 7.88
C ALA A 224 -2.87 23.15 8.97
N PHE A 225 -3.88 23.93 8.59
CA PHE A 225 -4.88 24.47 9.50
C PHE A 225 -5.66 23.37 10.19
N ILE A 226 -6.26 22.45 9.43
CA ILE A 226 -7.07 21.35 9.96
C ILE A 226 -6.24 20.46 10.89
N THR A 227 -5.03 20.02 10.44
CA THR A 227 -4.15 19.15 11.24
C THR A 227 -3.72 19.78 12.55
N THR A 228 -3.40 21.08 12.52
CA THR A 228 -2.98 21.82 13.73
C THR A 228 -4.11 21.96 14.75
N HIS A 229 -5.33 22.17 14.31
CA HIS A 229 -6.46 22.48 15.20
C HIS A 229 -7.33 21.27 15.55
N LYS A 230 -7.44 20.25 14.68
CA LYS A 230 -8.28 19.06 14.89
C LYS A 230 -8.07 18.39 16.27
N PRO A 231 -6.86 18.28 16.85
CA PRO A 231 -6.68 17.69 18.17
C PRO A 231 -7.19 18.57 19.34
N THR A 232 -7.68 19.79 19.08
CA THR A 232 -8.13 20.68 20.14
C THR A 232 -9.64 20.55 20.36
N PRO A 233 -10.11 20.33 21.61
CA PRO A 233 -11.54 20.15 21.89
C PRO A 233 -12.40 21.33 21.40
N LEU A 234 -11.89 22.55 21.47
CA LEU A 234 -12.59 23.74 21.00
C LEU A 234 -12.86 23.69 19.49
N PHE A 235 -11.84 23.29 18.71
CA PHE A 235 -12.02 23.18 17.26
C PHE A 235 -12.93 21.99 16.91
N GLU A 236 -12.66 20.81 17.46
CA GLU A 236 -13.40 19.59 17.16
C GLU A 236 -14.90 19.69 17.51
N LYS A 237 -15.19 20.22 18.70
CA LYS A 237 -16.57 20.26 19.22
C LYS A 237 -17.36 21.52 18.84
N TYR A 238 -16.69 22.60 18.48
CA TYR A 238 -17.34 23.87 18.24
C TYR A 238 -17.11 24.44 16.83
N TYR A 239 -15.86 24.62 16.40
CA TYR A 239 -15.59 25.27 15.12
C TYR A 239 -15.75 24.35 13.92
N LEU A 240 -15.32 23.10 14.02
CA LEU A 240 -15.43 22.13 12.92
C LEU A 240 -16.88 21.82 12.54
N PRO A 241 -17.85 21.64 13.48
CA PRO A 241 -19.26 21.51 13.14
C PRO A 241 -19.83 22.72 12.41
N LYS A 242 -19.40 23.94 12.75
CA LYS A 242 -19.81 25.18 12.06
C LYS A 242 -19.31 25.18 10.62
N LEU A 243 -18.02 24.94 10.41
CA LEU A 243 -17.46 24.84 9.07
C LEU A 243 -18.16 23.77 8.22
N LYS A 244 -18.51 22.61 8.80
CA LYS A 244 -19.26 21.57 8.09
C LYS A 244 -20.67 22.00 7.65
N LYS A 245 -21.27 22.98 8.34
CA LYS A 245 -22.57 23.57 7.99
C LYS A 245 -22.44 24.76 7.03
N GLY A 246 -21.22 25.11 6.60
CA GLY A 246 -20.97 26.30 5.80
C GLY A 246 -21.00 27.62 6.60
N GLU A 247 -21.08 27.53 7.95
CA GLU A 247 -21.03 28.70 8.81
C GLU A 247 -19.60 29.25 8.90
N GLU A 248 -19.51 30.58 9.04
CA GLU A 248 -18.24 31.27 9.17
C GLU A 248 -17.66 31.19 10.58
N ILE A 249 -16.34 31.11 10.65
CA ILE A 249 -15.60 31.19 11.90
C ILE A 249 -14.51 32.29 11.81
N PRO A 250 -14.22 33.00 12.90
CA PRO A 250 -13.18 34.01 12.92
C PRO A 250 -11.80 33.36 12.91
N VAL A 251 -10.88 33.92 12.12
CA VAL A 251 -9.50 33.47 12.05
C VAL A 251 -8.55 34.67 11.98
N PHE A 252 -7.31 34.42 12.41
CA PHE A 252 -6.18 35.26 12.09
C PHE A 252 -5.35 34.59 11.00
N PHE A 253 -4.81 35.34 10.07
CA PHE A 253 -4.06 34.79 8.96
C PHE A 253 -2.85 35.66 8.60
N LEU A 254 -1.87 35.06 7.98
CA LEU A 254 -0.72 35.71 7.38
C LEU A 254 -0.84 35.62 5.87
N GLN A 255 -0.74 36.76 5.20
CA GLN A 255 -0.76 36.90 3.75
C GLN A 255 0.64 37.29 3.26
N LEU A 256 1.07 36.70 2.15
CA LEU A 256 2.32 37.02 1.47
C LEU A 256 2.13 38.24 0.57
N ASP A 257 3.22 38.85 0.14
CA ASP A 257 3.22 40.02 -0.74
C ASP A 257 2.55 39.74 -2.09
N ASN A 258 2.54 38.49 -2.54
CA ASN A 258 1.85 38.04 -3.75
C ASN A 258 0.32 37.87 -3.60
N GLY A 259 -0.21 38.18 -2.42
CA GLY A 259 -1.65 38.02 -2.11
C GLY A 259 -2.07 36.62 -1.63
N GLU A 260 -1.21 35.62 -1.67
CA GLU A 260 -1.52 34.27 -1.19
C GLU A 260 -1.57 34.19 0.33
N VAL A 261 -2.46 33.38 0.86
CA VAL A 261 -2.52 33.07 2.30
C VAL A 261 -1.43 32.05 2.61
N HIS A 262 -0.50 32.43 3.48
CA HIS A 262 0.57 31.54 3.95
C HIS A 262 0.10 30.59 5.06
N SER A 263 -0.63 31.12 6.04
CA SER A 263 -1.05 30.35 7.22
C SER A 263 -2.19 31.05 7.93
N LEU A 264 -2.94 30.30 8.74
CA LEU A 264 -4.05 30.83 9.54
C LEU A 264 -4.22 30.08 10.87
N GLY A 265 -4.90 30.69 11.82
CA GLY A 265 -5.17 30.10 13.12
C GLY A 265 -6.29 30.77 13.88
N LEU A 266 -6.72 30.17 14.99
CA LEU A 266 -7.85 30.59 15.81
C LEU A 266 -7.49 31.60 16.91
N SER A 267 -6.30 32.11 16.93
CA SER A 267 -5.86 33.13 17.89
C SER A 267 -4.76 33.98 17.25
N ARG A 268 -4.60 35.22 17.71
CA ARG A 268 -3.63 36.16 17.13
C ARG A 268 -2.22 35.61 17.08
N MET A 269 -1.75 34.95 18.14
CA MET A 269 -0.46 34.25 18.17
C MET A 269 -0.72 32.75 17.97
N TYR A 270 -1.16 32.37 16.80
CA TYR A 270 -1.41 30.97 16.49
C TYR A 270 -0.10 30.17 16.29
N ARG A 271 -0.23 28.87 16.23
CA ARG A 271 0.90 27.96 15.90
C ARG A 271 1.25 28.13 14.43
N TYR A 272 2.48 28.55 14.17
CA TYR A 272 3.01 28.74 12.84
C TYR A 272 3.38 27.38 12.22
N PRO A 273 2.85 27.02 11.04
CA PRO A 273 3.12 25.72 10.44
C PRO A 273 4.56 25.63 9.94
N TYR A 274 5.14 24.45 10.03
CA TYR A 274 6.38 24.13 9.35
C TYR A 274 6.17 24.03 7.83
N LYS A 275 7.25 24.19 7.04
CA LYS A 275 7.23 24.11 5.57
C LYS A 275 6.93 22.71 5.04
N ASN A 276 7.39 21.67 5.74
CA ASN A 276 7.26 20.30 5.30
C ASN A 276 6.26 19.52 6.17
N SER A 277 5.46 18.68 5.50
CA SER A 277 4.64 17.66 6.17
C SER A 277 5.47 16.40 6.48
N VAL A 278 4.87 15.44 7.16
CA VAL A 278 5.49 14.11 7.40
C VAL A 278 5.78 13.40 6.08
N ALA A 279 4.88 13.49 5.09
CA ALA A 279 5.05 12.87 3.77
C ALA A 279 6.29 13.40 3.03
N SER A 280 6.65 14.67 3.22
CA SER A 280 7.85 15.27 2.61
C SER A 280 9.14 14.56 3.02
N GLY A 281 9.15 13.86 4.16
CA GLY A 281 10.28 13.08 4.65
C GLY A 281 10.28 11.60 4.25
N VAL A 282 9.28 11.14 3.49
CA VAL A 282 9.18 9.78 3.00
C VAL A 282 9.70 9.70 1.56
N TYR A 283 10.49 8.68 1.27
CA TYR A 283 10.98 8.46 -0.09
C TYR A 283 9.81 8.24 -1.05
N GLN A 284 9.81 8.96 -2.17
CA GLN A 284 8.91 8.70 -3.29
C GLN A 284 9.38 7.42 -3.97
N ILE A 285 8.76 6.32 -3.62
CA ILE A 285 9.00 5.01 -4.23
C ILE A 285 8.03 4.90 -5.40
N GLY A 286 8.55 4.58 -6.58
CA GLY A 286 7.75 4.48 -7.81
C GLY A 286 6.45 3.67 -7.67
N ASN A 287 5.84 3.19 -8.73
CA ASN A 287 4.51 2.58 -8.76
C ASN A 287 4.39 1.21 -8.07
N VAL A 288 5.16 0.95 -6.98
CA VAL A 288 4.98 -0.27 -6.17
C VAL A 288 3.60 -0.23 -5.51
N GLN A 289 2.73 -1.16 -5.88
CA GLN A 289 1.35 -1.25 -5.39
C GLN A 289 1.24 -2.16 -4.17
N VAL A 290 1.81 -3.35 -4.26
CA VAL A 290 1.69 -4.40 -3.24
C VAL A 290 3.07 -4.94 -2.88
N ASP A 291 3.47 -4.77 -1.63
CA ASP A 291 4.66 -5.40 -1.05
C ASP A 291 4.35 -6.81 -0.51
N LEU A 292 5.37 -7.56 -0.09
CA LEU A 292 5.21 -8.93 0.41
C LEU A 292 4.28 -9.01 1.63
N CYS A 293 4.33 -8.02 2.52
CA CYS A 293 3.48 -7.99 3.70
C CYS A 293 2.00 -7.85 3.33
N LYS A 294 1.69 -6.97 2.37
CA LYS A 294 0.32 -6.80 1.84
C LYS A 294 -0.14 -8.03 1.06
N ALA A 295 0.74 -8.67 0.30
CA ALA A 295 0.43 -9.90 -0.40
C ALA A 295 0.01 -11.02 0.56
N ILE A 296 0.63 -11.12 1.73
CA ILE A 296 0.35 -12.14 2.76
C ILE A 296 -0.88 -11.77 3.61
N PHE A 297 -0.87 -10.57 4.21
CA PHE A 297 -1.86 -10.15 5.20
C PHE A 297 -3.08 -9.43 4.64
N GLY A 298 -3.05 -9.12 3.34
CA GLY A 298 -4.09 -8.39 2.66
C GLY A 298 -4.04 -6.87 2.89
N TYR A 299 -4.85 -6.16 2.14
CA TYR A 299 -5.03 -4.71 2.24
C TYR A 299 -6.42 -4.30 1.77
N SER A 300 -6.84 -3.10 2.17
CA SER A 300 -8.05 -2.46 1.67
C SER A 300 -7.75 -1.00 1.35
N LYS A 301 -8.01 -0.61 0.10
CA LYS A 301 -7.78 0.76 -0.37
C LYS A 301 -8.83 1.12 -1.42
N ASN A 302 -9.80 1.96 -1.07
CA ASN A 302 -10.89 2.40 -1.96
C ASN A 302 -11.58 1.21 -2.67
N SER A 303 -11.49 1.16 -4.01
CA SER A 303 -12.04 0.10 -4.86
C SER A 303 -11.13 -1.12 -5.02
N ASP A 304 -9.90 -1.07 -4.50
CA ASP A 304 -8.92 -2.14 -4.62
C ASP A 304 -8.65 -2.76 -3.24
N SER A 305 -8.80 -4.08 -3.13
CA SER A 305 -8.62 -4.80 -1.88
C SER A 305 -8.18 -6.25 -2.12
N LEU A 306 -7.38 -6.77 -1.20
CA LEU A 306 -6.98 -8.17 -1.16
C LEU A 306 -7.25 -8.72 0.23
N LYS A 307 -8.03 -9.80 0.32
CA LYS A 307 -8.22 -10.54 1.57
C LYS A 307 -6.92 -11.22 1.98
N GLY A 308 -6.57 -11.17 3.26
CA GLY A 308 -5.38 -11.86 3.78
C GLY A 308 -5.46 -13.38 3.65
N ARG A 309 -4.33 -14.01 3.40
CA ARG A 309 -4.18 -15.47 3.26
C ARG A 309 -3.61 -16.14 4.52
N VAL A 310 -3.42 -15.37 5.59
CA VAL A 310 -2.97 -15.83 6.90
C VAL A 310 -4.00 -15.46 7.95
N HIS A 311 -4.45 -16.46 8.69
CA HIS A 311 -5.35 -16.31 9.82
C HIS A 311 -4.62 -16.64 11.12
N ILE A 312 -4.48 -15.64 11.99
CA ILE A 312 -3.81 -15.76 13.28
C ILE A 312 -4.88 -15.92 14.37
N GLY A 313 -4.77 -16.95 15.19
CA GLY A 313 -5.61 -17.14 16.37
C GLY A 313 -5.18 -16.28 17.56
N ASN A 314 -6.03 -16.19 18.57
CA ASN A 314 -5.62 -15.68 19.87
C ASN A 314 -4.62 -16.66 20.52
N ALA A 315 -3.61 -16.14 21.19
CA ALA A 315 -2.68 -16.96 21.97
C ALA A 315 -3.17 -17.04 23.42
N PHE A 316 -3.71 -18.18 23.80
CA PHE A 316 -4.19 -18.40 25.16
C PHE A 316 -3.06 -18.85 26.08
N ALA A 317 -3.04 -18.33 27.32
CA ALA A 317 -2.16 -18.81 28.35
C ALA A 317 -2.41 -20.31 28.56
N ASN A 318 -1.36 -21.10 28.76
CA ASN A 318 -1.48 -22.55 28.88
C ASN A 318 -2.17 -23.00 30.19
N ARG A 319 -2.34 -22.07 31.12
CA ARG A 319 -3.09 -22.25 32.35
C ARG A 319 -3.94 -21.02 32.68
N PRO A 320 -5.02 -21.17 33.41
CA PRO A 320 -5.68 -20.07 34.08
C PRO A 320 -4.75 -19.40 35.10
N ILE A 321 -4.94 -18.10 35.34
CA ILE A 321 -4.14 -17.31 36.31
C ILE A 321 -5.10 -16.66 37.29
N ASN A 322 -4.82 -16.76 38.58
CA ASN A 322 -5.58 -16.16 39.65
C ASN A 322 -5.21 -14.68 39.81
N ASP A 323 -6.11 -13.90 40.41
CA ASP A 323 -5.89 -12.47 40.61
C ASP A 323 -4.75 -12.15 41.56
N ASP A 324 -4.47 -13.04 42.52
CA ASP A 324 -3.35 -12.93 43.45
C ASP A 324 -1.98 -13.30 42.86
N GLU A 325 -1.96 -13.96 41.71
CA GLU A 325 -0.73 -14.21 40.95
C GLU A 325 -0.31 -13.00 40.08
N LEU A 326 -1.19 -12.03 39.90
CA LEU A 326 -0.85 -10.82 39.13
C LEU A 326 0.18 -9.97 39.89
N ILE A 327 1.00 -9.27 39.14
CA ILE A 327 1.88 -8.27 39.74
C ILE A 327 1.03 -7.12 40.29
N ASP A 328 1.43 -6.62 41.46
CA ASP A 328 0.79 -5.46 42.08
C ASP A 328 0.55 -4.32 41.11
N GLU A 329 -0.52 -3.59 41.36
CA GLU A 329 -0.89 -2.47 40.53
C GLU A 329 0.28 -1.51 40.32
N LYS A 330 0.54 -1.21 39.05
CA LYS A 330 1.49 -0.20 38.60
C LYS A 330 0.73 1.02 38.05
N LYS A 331 1.25 2.19 38.31
CA LYS A 331 0.71 3.44 37.75
C LYS A 331 1.82 4.29 37.19
N GLY A 332 1.52 5.01 36.13
CA GLY A 332 2.50 5.95 35.58
C GLY A 332 2.17 6.50 34.21
N VAL A 333 2.98 7.45 33.78
CA VAL A 333 2.83 8.11 32.47
C VAL A 333 3.44 7.23 31.40
N LEU A 334 2.62 6.72 30.49
CA LEU A 334 3.06 5.92 29.33
C LEU A 334 3.25 6.74 28.06
N GLY A 335 2.92 8.06 28.08
CA GLY A 335 3.01 8.94 26.94
C GLY A 335 4.45 9.12 26.45
N GLN A 336 4.61 9.24 25.13
CA GLN A 336 5.89 9.43 24.47
C GLN A 336 5.85 10.72 23.61
N PRO A 337 7.00 11.34 23.29
CA PRO A 337 7.05 12.45 22.36
C PRO A 337 6.38 12.10 21.03
N LYS A 338 5.64 13.08 20.50
CA LYS A 338 5.04 13.01 19.16
C LYS A 338 6.08 13.30 18.08
N ALA A 339 5.76 12.94 16.85
CA ALA A 339 6.63 13.17 15.68
C ALA A 339 6.97 14.68 15.45
N SER A 340 6.19 15.60 16.04
CA SER A 340 6.52 17.02 16.08
C SER A 340 7.83 17.34 16.82
N TYR A 341 8.33 16.41 17.66
CA TYR A 341 9.65 16.55 18.29
C TYR A 341 10.74 16.02 17.35
N TYR A 342 11.09 16.82 16.36
CA TYR A 342 11.98 16.46 15.26
C TYR A 342 13.40 16.00 15.67
N PRO A 343 13.99 16.35 16.84
CA PRO A 343 15.28 15.81 17.26
C PRO A 343 15.33 14.28 17.31
N LEU A 344 14.19 13.61 17.52
CA LEU A 344 14.08 12.16 17.52
C LEU A 344 13.61 11.60 16.18
N TYR A 345 12.67 12.28 15.49
CA TYR A 345 11.90 11.69 14.39
C TYR A 345 12.42 12.02 12.99
N LEU A 346 13.29 13.04 12.87
CA LEU A 346 13.99 13.33 11.63
C LEU A 346 15.37 12.70 11.62
N LYS A 347 15.84 12.33 10.44
CA LYS A 347 17.22 11.92 10.22
C LYS A 347 18.12 13.15 10.19
N HIS A 348 19.16 13.13 11.00
CA HIS A 348 20.18 14.17 11.07
C HIS A 348 21.51 13.62 10.55
N ASN A 349 22.26 14.45 9.83
CA ASN A 349 23.62 14.15 9.42
C ASN A 349 24.60 14.85 10.36
N GLN A 350 25.85 14.38 10.42
CA GLN A 350 26.88 14.98 11.27
C GLN A 350 27.08 16.48 11.00
N GLU A 351 26.86 16.93 9.77
CA GLU A 351 27.05 18.32 9.33
C GLU A 351 25.77 19.15 9.36
N LYS A 352 24.59 18.53 9.42
CA LYS A 352 23.31 19.22 9.25
C LYS A 352 22.23 18.69 10.17
N TYR A 353 21.84 19.55 11.12
CA TYR A 353 20.65 19.33 11.93
C TYR A 353 19.39 19.67 11.14
N SER A 354 18.48 18.71 11.00
CA SER A 354 17.26 18.87 10.21
C SER A 354 16.08 19.27 11.09
N THR A 355 15.25 20.17 10.57
CA THR A 355 13.93 20.53 11.12
C THR A 355 12.89 20.38 10.01
N TYR A 356 11.60 20.47 10.35
CA TYR A 356 10.55 20.47 9.32
C TYR A 356 10.56 21.71 8.41
N ASP A 357 11.40 22.72 8.69
CA ASP A 357 11.65 23.87 7.80
C ASP A 357 12.86 23.68 6.87
N SER A 358 13.59 22.58 7.02
CA SER A 358 14.76 22.32 6.18
C SER A 358 14.34 22.09 4.72
N LYS A 359 15.18 22.54 3.76
CA LYS A 359 14.92 22.39 2.31
C LYS A 359 14.60 20.95 1.90
N LYS A 360 15.23 19.97 2.54
CA LYS A 360 14.98 18.54 2.35
C LYS A 360 15.03 17.87 3.73
N ILE A 361 14.02 17.07 4.00
CA ILE A 361 13.93 16.27 5.22
C ILE A 361 13.88 14.78 4.89
N GLU A 362 14.31 13.96 5.84
CA GLU A 362 14.15 12.50 5.81
C GLU A 362 13.66 12.05 7.19
N LEU A 363 12.72 11.13 7.27
CA LEU A 363 12.30 10.55 8.54
C LEU A 363 13.41 9.66 9.11
N ALA A 364 13.51 9.59 10.43
CA ALA A 364 14.47 8.71 11.11
C ALA A 364 14.26 7.22 10.79
N GLY A 365 13.01 6.81 10.61
CA GLY A 365 12.68 5.44 10.25
C GLY A 365 11.41 4.90 10.90
N ARG A 366 11.33 3.57 10.98
CA ARG A 366 10.27 2.82 11.69
C ARG A 366 10.62 2.73 13.16
N LYS A 367 9.82 3.36 14.02
CA LYS A 367 10.02 3.38 15.48
C LYS A 367 9.86 2.01 16.09
N ARG A 368 10.84 1.58 16.90
CA ARG A 368 10.79 0.35 17.68
C ARG A 368 11.37 0.55 19.06
N TYR A 369 10.72 -0.06 20.07
CA TYR A 369 11.23 -0.02 21.43
C TYR A 369 12.41 -0.98 21.57
N ARG A 370 13.43 -0.57 22.35
CA ARG A 370 14.59 -1.39 22.70
C ARG A 370 14.16 -2.48 23.65
N ILE A 371 14.76 -3.65 23.53
CA ILE A 371 14.55 -4.78 24.45
C ILE A 371 15.47 -4.65 25.65
N ARG A 372 14.93 -4.89 26.84
CA ARG A 372 15.69 -5.02 28.08
C ARG A 372 15.97 -6.50 28.38
N PRO A 373 16.97 -6.82 29.24
CA PRO A 373 17.17 -8.19 29.72
C PRO A 373 15.91 -8.80 30.35
N ASP A 374 15.86 -10.13 30.43
CA ASP A 374 14.72 -10.84 30.99
C ASP A 374 14.35 -10.29 32.37
N ASN A 375 13.05 -10.17 32.64
CA ASN A 375 12.48 -9.66 33.88
C ASN A 375 12.93 -8.26 34.32
N LYS A 376 13.72 -7.54 33.52
CA LYS A 376 14.16 -6.21 33.88
C LYS A 376 13.15 -5.16 33.43
N VAL A 377 12.34 -4.72 34.40
CA VAL A 377 11.37 -3.63 34.20
C VAL A 377 11.72 -2.44 35.09
N VAL A 378 11.30 -1.27 34.65
CA VAL A 378 11.46 -0.01 35.40
C VAL A 378 10.07 0.56 35.65
N ASP A 379 9.81 1.07 36.83
CA ASP A 379 8.52 1.68 37.12
C ASP A 379 8.34 2.99 36.32
N PRO A 380 7.16 3.16 35.69
CA PRO A 380 6.87 4.39 34.98
C PRO A 380 6.81 5.59 35.94
N PRO A 381 7.26 6.80 35.51
CA PRO A 381 7.16 7.99 36.34
C PRO A 381 5.69 8.38 36.57
N THR A 382 5.36 8.80 37.78
CA THR A 382 4.00 9.23 38.16
C THR A 382 3.63 10.65 37.74
N GLY A 383 4.61 11.49 37.36
CA GLY A 383 4.38 12.80 36.74
C GLY A 383 3.50 13.73 37.55
N ASN A 384 3.96 14.32 38.63
CA ASN A 384 3.27 15.33 39.46
C ASN A 384 1.81 14.96 39.86
N ASP A 385 1.52 13.69 40.03
CA ASP A 385 0.22 13.13 40.49
C ASP A 385 -1.03 13.61 39.71
N ASN A 386 -0.85 13.93 38.44
CA ASN A 386 -1.98 14.27 37.59
C ASN A 386 -2.69 13.00 37.07
N GLU A 387 -3.70 12.57 37.79
CA GLU A 387 -4.51 11.37 37.48
C GLU A 387 -5.03 11.32 36.03
N LYS A 388 -5.18 12.44 35.34
CA LYS A 388 -5.65 12.48 33.95
C LYS A 388 -4.67 11.93 32.93
N VAL A 389 -3.40 11.79 33.29
CA VAL A 389 -2.34 11.31 32.43
C VAL A 389 -1.76 9.96 32.89
N LEU A 390 -2.15 9.53 34.07
CA LEU A 390 -1.73 8.25 34.64
C LEU A 390 -2.47 7.09 33.98
N THR A 391 -1.77 6.00 33.80
CA THR A 391 -2.33 4.70 33.40
C THR A 391 -2.12 3.74 34.54
N HIS A 392 -3.20 3.14 35.01
CA HIS A 392 -3.19 2.07 36.00
C HIS A 392 -3.23 0.72 35.31
N PHE A 393 -2.45 -0.26 35.78
CA PHE A 393 -2.42 -1.57 35.17
C PHE A 393 -1.85 -2.63 36.11
N LYS A 394 -2.41 -3.86 36.06
CA LYS A 394 -1.94 -5.07 36.75
C LYS A 394 -1.33 -6.02 35.73
N PRO A 395 0.01 -6.11 35.64
CA PRO A 395 0.65 -6.95 34.65
C PRO A 395 0.53 -8.44 35.00
N LEU A 396 0.50 -9.28 33.98
CA LEU A 396 0.75 -10.72 34.12
C LEU A 396 2.20 -10.96 34.55
N PRO A 397 2.48 -11.99 35.34
CA PRO A 397 3.85 -12.38 35.68
C PRO A 397 4.62 -12.79 34.44
N SER A 398 5.94 -12.80 34.51
CA SER A 398 6.83 -13.32 33.48
C SER A 398 6.87 -14.84 33.45
N ASN A 399 7.43 -15.40 32.36
CA ASN A 399 7.61 -16.85 32.13
C ASN A 399 6.30 -17.63 31.96
N GLU A 400 5.20 -16.95 31.66
CA GLU A 400 3.97 -17.60 31.21
C GLU A 400 4.07 -18.00 29.73
N ASN A 401 3.51 -19.19 29.45
CA ASN A 401 3.48 -19.71 28.09
C ASN A 401 2.08 -19.56 27.48
N PHE A 402 2.03 -19.12 26.23
CA PHE A 402 0.82 -18.97 25.45
C PHE A 402 0.91 -19.80 24.19
N THR A 403 -0.16 -20.51 23.85
CA THR A 403 -0.22 -21.32 22.63
C THR A 403 -1.15 -20.67 21.61
N LEU A 404 -0.71 -20.62 20.36
CA LEU A 404 -1.50 -20.14 19.26
C LEU A 404 -1.36 -21.01 18.03
N LYS A 405 -2.38 -20.94 17.19
CA LYS A 405 -2.44 -21.56 15.88
C LYS A 405 -2.53 -20.49 14.79
N ILE A 406 -1.67 -20.59 13.77
CA ILE A 406 -1.74 -19.77 12.57
C ILE A 406 -2.13 -20.68 11.41
N THR A 407 -3.23 -20.35 10.73
CA THR A 407 -3.66 -21.05 9.52
C THR A 407 -3.22 -20.27 8.30
N VAL A 408 -2.59 -20.95 7.37
CA VAL A 408 -2.06 -20.44 6.12
C VAL A 408 -2.88 -21.02 4.96
N HIS A 409 -3.23 -20.19 4.00
CA HIS A 409 -3.95 -20.59 2.81
C HIS A 409 -3.22 -20.11 1.55
N ASN A 410 -2.81 -21.06 0.70
CA ASN A 410 -2.23 -20.80 -0.62
C ASN A 410 -1.08 -19.79 -0.62
N LEU A 411 -0.12 -19.93 0.31
CA LEU A 411 1.12 -19.16 0.30
C LEU A 411 2.22 -19.88 -0.48
N LEU A 412 3.03 -19.12 -1.17
CA LEU A 412 4.26 -19.64 -1.76
C LEU A 412 5.34 -19.87 -0.68
N PRO A 413 6.32 -20.77 -0.91
CA PRO A 413 7.37 -21.08 0.08
C PRO A 413 8.11 -19.84 0.60
N ILE A 414 8.39 -18.86 -0.27
CA ILE A 414 9.00 -17.58 0.13
C ILE A 414 8.13 -16.77 1.08
N GLU A 415 6.81 -16.79 0.91
CA GLU A 415 5.86 -16.07 1.76
C GLU A 415 5.79 -16.73 3.14
N ILE A 416 5.83 -18.06 3.18
CA ILE A 416 5.90 -18.86 4.41
C ILE A 416 7.22 -18.55 5.12
N GLY A 417 8.35 -18.57 4.42
CA GLY A 417 9.66 -18.22 4.96
C GLY A 417 9.72 -16.82 5.55
N GLY A 418 9.12 -15.84 4.87
CA GLY A 418 8.98 -14.48 5.38
C GLY A 418 8.15 -14.39 6.65
N LEU A 419 7.03 -15.11 6.73
CA LEU A 419 6.19 -15.19 7.92
C LEU A 419 6.94 -15.83 9.10
N LEU A 420 7.62 -16.94 8.87
CA LEU A 420 8.43 -17.65 9.89
C LEU A 420 9.60 -16.78 10.36
N SER A 421 10.31 -16.12 9.42
CA SER A 421 11.38 -15.17 9.74
C SER A 421 10.89 -14.01 10.59
N ALA A 422 9.70 -13.49 10.30
CA ALA A 422 9.12 -12.40 11.07
C ALA A 422 8.65 -12.83 12.47
N LEU A 423 8.21 -14.06 12.63
CA LEU A 423 7.80 -14.63 13.91
C LEU A 423 8.99 -14.91 14.84
N THR A 424 10.10 -15.39 14.29
CA THR A 424 11.23 -15.93 15.06
C THR A 424 12.52 -15.11 14.93
N PHE A 425 12.46 -13.94 14.28
CA PHE A 425 13.66 -13.19 13.87
C PHE A 425 14.67 -14.09 13.15
N HIS A 426 14.19 -14.79 12.11
CA HIS A 426 15.01 -15.71 11.34
C HIS A 426 15.72 -16.77 12.20
N ASN A 427 14.97 -17.35 13.15
CA ASN A 427 15.45 -18.36 14.13
C ASN A 427 16.62 -17.88 15.02
N HIS A 428 16.59 -16.61 15.42
CA HIS A 428 17.62 -16.05 16.27
C HIS A 428 17.21 -16.03 17.75
N SER A 429 17.93 -16.76 18.60
CA SER A 429 17.58 -16.97 20.02
C SER A 429 17.74 -15.72 20.90
N ASN A 430 18.67 -14.83 20.56
CA ASN A 430 19.05 -13.68 21.41
C ASN A 430 18.29 -12.39 21.07
N VAL A 431 17.18 -12.48 20.35
CA VAL A 431 16.33 -11.35 19.99
C VAL A 431 14.88 -11.63 20.38
N SER A 432 14.14 -10.58 20.67
CA SER A 432 12.78 -10.71 21.20
C SER A 432 11.85 -9.68 20.58
N HIS A 433 10.56 -9.98 20.59
CA HIS A 433 9.52 -9.03 20.25
C HIS A 433 9.09 -8.21 21.47
N ASN A 434 8.45 -7.08 21.22
CA ASN A 434 7.72 -6.29 22.19
C ASN A 434 6.23 -6.25 21.85
N ILE A 435 5.36 -6.59 22.79
CA ILE A 435 3.91 -6.54 22.64
C ILE A 435 3.25 -5.86 23.86
N GLY A 436 2.05 -5.37 23.72
CA GLY A 436 1.30 -4.76 24.82
C GLY A 436 1.68 -3.28 25.11
N LEU A 437 1.39 -2.83 26.32
CA LEU A 437 1.70 -1.49 26.83
C LEU A 437 2.98 -1.46 27.66
N ALA A 438 3.38 -0.27 28.09
CA ALA A 438 4.56 -0.02 28.91
C ALA A 438 5.89 -0.58 28.35
N LYS A 439 5.99 -0.79 27.04
CA LYS A 439 7.20 -1.26 26.34
C LYS A 439 8.44 -0.40 26.60
N SER A 440 8.26 0.89 26.80
CA SER A 440 9.33 1.82 27.16
C SER A 440 9.98 1.51 28.53
N TYR A 441 9.30 0.76 29.36
CA TYR A 441 9.73 0.42 30.70
C TYR A 441 10.13 -1.07 30.84
N GLY A 442 10.22 -1.79 29.71
CA GLY A 442 10.65 -3.19 29.67
C GLY A 442 9.54 -4.23 29.73
N TYR A 443 8.27 -3.81 29.79
CA TYR A 443 7.13 -4.73 29.78
C TYR A 443 6.90 -5.30 28.38
N GLY A 444 6.37 -6.53 28.33
CA GLY A 444 5.91 -7.16 27.11
C GLY A 444 7.01 -7.72 26.20
N LYS A 445 8.20 -8.03 26.72
CA LYS A 445 9.20 -8.83 26.02
C LYS A 445 8.69 -10.25 25.84
N ILE A 446 8.63 -10.72 24.59
CA ILE A 446 8.18 -12.09 24.27
C ILE A 446 9.10 -12.75 23.25
N GLN A 447 9.16 -14.08 23.31
CA GLN A 447 9.79 -14.93 22.30
C GLN A 447 8.77 -15.89 21.71
N CYS A 448 8.82 -16.06 20.38
CA CYS A 448 7.97 -16.98 19.65
C CYS A 448 8.79 -18.19 19.20
N LYS A 449 8.29 -19.41 19.51
CA LYS A 449 8.89 -20.66 19.07
C LYS A 449 7.91 -21.44 18.22
N VAL A 450 8.33 -21.84 17.02
CA VAL A 450 7.56 -22.74 16.17
C VAL A 450 7.66 -24.15 16.73
N VAL A 451 6.52 -24.74 17.07
CA VAL A 451 6.43 -26.10 17.64
C VAL A 451 6.30 -27.13 16.52
N SER A 452 5.43 -26.86 15.57
CA SER A 452 5.22 -27.76 14.42
C SER A 452 4.67 -27.03 13.20
N LEU A 453 4.97 -27.60 12.04
CA LEU A 453 4.44 -27.23 10.73
C LEU A 453 3.63 -28.41 10.20
N SER A 454 2.33 -28.23 9.98
CA SER A 454 1.43 -29.30 9.48
C SER A 454 0.81 -28.89 8.13
N GLY A 455 0.93 -29.76 7.13
CA GLY A 455 0.41 -29.51 5.80
C GLY A 455 1.38 -28.74 4.86
N PHE A 456 2.64 -28.63 5.24
CA PHE A 456 3.70 -27.97 4.48
C PHE A 456 4.69 -28.98 3.88
N LYS A 457 5.33 -28.63 2.77
CA LYS A 457 6.24 -29.51 2.01
C LYS A 457 7.67 -29.49 2.52
N TYR A 458 8.14 -28.32 3.00
CA TYR A 458 9.51 -28.13 3.42
C TYR A 458 9.61 -28.07 4.94
N ASN A 459 10.82 -28.26 5.46
CA ASN A 459 11.11 -28.04 6.87
C ASN A 459 11.27 -26.56 7.19
N PHE A 460 11.38 -26.24 8.48
CA PHE A 460 11.46 -24.87 8.97
C PHE A 460 12.65 -24.08 8.38
N ASP A 461 13.85 -24.69 8.38
CA ASP A 461 15.08 -24.02 7.91
C ASP A 461 15.07 -23.82 6.37
N ASP A 462 14.47 -24.73 5.62
CA ASP A 462 14.32 -24.57 4.17
C ASP A 462 13.47 -23.36 3.80
N TYR A 463 12.36 -23.12 4.51
CA TYR A 463 11.55 -21.91 4.29
C TYR A 463 12.32 -20.63 4.61
N LEU A 464 13.07 -20.61 5.72
CA LEU A 464 13.91 -19.47 6.06
C LEU A 464 14.97 -19.23 4.99
N ARG A 465 15.62 -20.28 4.50
CA ARG A 465 16.63 -20.22 3.44
C ARG A 465 16.04 -19.66 2.15
N ILE A 466 14.89 -20.15 1.69
CA ILE A 466 14.21 -19.65 0.48
C ILE A 466 13.92 -18.14 0.61
N PHE A 467 13.44 -17.68 1.76
CA PHE A 467 13.20 -16.26 2.00
C PHE A 467 14.50 -15.45 1.97
N GLU A 468 15.55 -15.91 2.67
CA GLU A 468 16.85 -15.22 2.72
C GLU A 468 17.51 -15.13 1.33
N GLU A 469 17.42 -16.19 0.53
CA GLU A 469 17.94 -16.22 -0.84
C GLU A 469 17.27 -15.16 -1.72
N GLU A 470 15.95 -15.10 -1.71
CA GLU A 470 15.23 -14.10 -2.52
C GLU A 470 15.51 -12.68 -2.04
N MET A 471 15.50 -12.44 -0.72
CA MET A 471 15.80 -11.12 -0.16
C MET A 471 17.25 -10.71 -0.40
N SER A 472 18.21 -11.65 -0.30
CA SER A 472 19.63 -11.40 -0.61
C SER A 472 19.84 -11.11 -2.08
N THR A 473 19.14 -11.82 -2.97
CA THR A 473 19.16 -11.54 -4.41
C THR A 473 18.64 -10.15 -4.72
N PHE A 474 17.50 -9.77 -4.10
CA PHE A 474 16.92 -8.44 -4.26
C PHE A 474 17.87 -7.34 -3.78
N THR A 475 18.40 -7.46 -2.56
CA THR A 475 19.24 -6.41 -1.97
C THR A 475 20.61 -6.33 -2.68
N TYR A 476 21.20 -7.46 -3.05
CA TYR A 476 22.47 -7.45 -3.74
C TYR A 476 22.37 -6.83 -5.15
N SER A 477 21.28 -7.10 -5.87
CA SER A 477 21.05 -6.50 -7.19
C SER A 477 20.95 -4.97 -7.12
N ARG A 478 20.37 -4.41 -6.05
CA ARG A 478 20.11 -2.98 -5.86
C ARG A 478 21.23 -2.23 -5.13
N GLN A 479 21.77 -2.85 -4.07
CA GLN A 479 22.65 -2.18 -3.09
C GLN A 479 24.01 -2.86 -2.97
N LYS A 480 24.28 -3.96 -3.70
CA LYS A 480 25.50 -4.79 -3.60
C LYS A 480 25.77 -5.33 -2.19
N THR A 481 24.71 -5.51 -1.41
CA THR A 481 24.75 -5.95 -0.01
C THR A 481 23.81 -7.14 0.18
N LEU A 482 24.24 -8.17 0.90
CA LEU A 482 23.37 -9.30 1.26
C LEU A 482 22.27 -8.82 2.22
N TRP A 483 21.11 -9.48 2.23
CA TRP A 483 19.97 -9.17 3.08
C TRP A 483 20.34 -8.96 4.55
N LYS A 484 21.07 -9.89 5.15
CA LYS A 484 21.51 -9.84 6.55
C LYS A 484 22.42 -8.65 6.87
N ASP A 485 23.16 -8.15 5.87
CA ASP A 485 24.13 -7.07 6.02
C ASP A 485 23.55 -5.68 5.75
N THR A 486 22.27 -5.60 5.35
CA THR A 486 21.60 -4.32 5.12
C THR A 486 21.41 -3.55 6.43
N GLU A 487 21.41 -2.21 6.33
CA GLU A 487 21.21 -1.34 7.49
C GLU A 487 19.88 -1.62 8.21
N GLN A 488 18.83 -1.92 7.45
CA GLN A 488 17.49 -2.21 7.97
C GLN A 488 17.50 -3.46 8.85
N VAL A 489 18.06 -4.56 8.35
CA VAL A 489 18.10 -5.82 9.10
C VAL A 489 19.01 -5.68 10.31
N LYS A 490 20.22 -5.14 10.17
CA LYS A 490 21.14 -4.91 11.29
C LYS A 490 20.53 -4.04 12.39
N GLN A 491 19.90 -2.92 12.05
CA GLN A 491 19.25 -2.05 13.03
C GLN A 491 18.03 -2.70 13.68
N LEU A 492 17.24 -3.48 12.94
CA LEU A 492 16.14 -4.24 13.50
C LEU A 492 16.62 -5.23 14.57
N PHE A 493 17.63 -6.03 14.25
CA PHE A 493 18.19 -7.01 15.18
C PHE A 493 18.88 -6.35 16.36
N ALA A 494 19.61 -5.25 16.14
CA ALA A 494 20.23 -4.48 17.22
C ALA A 494 19.18 -3.94 18.21
N ILE A 495 18.04 -3.42 17.73
CA ILE A 495 16.96 -2.92 18.61
C ILE A 495 16.27 -4.08 19.34
N ALA A 496 16.12 -5.24 18.67
CA ALA A 496 15.44 -6.43 19.19
C ALA A 496 16.31 -7.28 20.13
N SER A 497 17.60 -6.97 20.27
CA SER A 497 18.50 -7.62 21.23
C SER A 497 18.50 -6.91 22.59
N ASP A 498 19.01 -7.59 23.61
CA ASP A 498 19.07 -7.07 24.98
C ASP A 498 19.98 -5.86 25.12
N HIS A 499 19.44 -4.76 25.67
CA HIS A 499 20.17 -3.55 26.02
C HIS A 499 20.29 -3.42 27.55
N THR A 500 21.52 -3.29 28.03
CA THR A 500 21.83 -3.21 29.46
C THR A 500 22.08 -1.77 29.94
N ASN A 501 22.31 -0.83 29.02
CA ASN A 501 22.56 0.57 29.38
C ASN A 501 21.24 1.31 29.65
N GLU A 502 20.83 1.34 30.90
CA GLU A 502 19.58 1.99 31.33
C GLU A 502 19.58 3.50 31.09
N ASP A 503 20.73 4.16 31.20
CA ASP A 503 20.80 5.62 30.99
C ASP A 503 20.47 6.02 29.54
N GLU A 504 20.81 5.18 28.57
CA GLU A 504 20.44 5.43 27.18
C GLU A 504 18.95 5.18 26.89
N MET A 505 18.28 4.36 27.70
CA MET A 505 16.87 3.97 27.54
C MET A 505 15.93 4.76 28.45
N LYS A 506 16.46 5.62 29.31
CA LYS A 506 15.66 6.45 30.20
C LYS A 506 14.82 7.46 29.42
N ILE A 507 13.58 7.64 29.81
CA ILE A 507 12.74 8.70 29.25
C ILE A 507 13.25 10.04 29.77
N MET A 508 13.40 11.00 28.89
CA MET A 508 13.79 12.36 29.21
C MET A 508 12.64 13.11 29.92
N GLU A 509 12.97 14.01 30.81
CA GLU A 509 12.03 14.94 31.41
C GLU A 509 11.70 16.11 30.49
N LEU A 510 10.63 16.88 30.80
CA LEU A 510 10.15 17.98 29.95
C LEU A 510 11.22 19.04 29.69
N ASP A 511 12.06 19.35 30.68
CA ASP A 511 13.11 20.35 30.53
C ASP A 511 14.29 19.83 29.72
N GLU A 512 14.62 18.55 29.81
CA GLU A 512 15.63 17.91 28.97
C GLU A 512 15.19 17.93 27.48
N TYR A 513 13.91 17.70 27.19
CA TYR A 513 13.40 17.84 25.80
C TYR A 513 13.61 19.24 25.24
N LYS A 514 13.39 20.29 26.05
CA LYS A 514 13.63 21.69 25.64
C LYS A 514 15.10 21.97 25.43
N GLU A 515 15.95 21.50 26.35
CA GLU A 515 17.40 21.67 26.30
C GLU A 515 17.99 21.01 25.06
N PHE A 516 17.70 19.72 24.80
CA PHE A 516 18.24 19.00 23.65
C PHE A 516 17.77 19.61 22.33
N LYS A 517 16.52 20.08 22.25
CA LYS A 517 16.05 20.81 21.09
C LYS A 517 16.84 22.11 20.85
N ARG A 518 17.11 22.87 21.91
CA ARG A 518 17.90 24.11 21.86
C ARG A 518 19.35 23.85 21.45
N ASN A 519 19.94 22.80 22.01
CA ASN A 519 21.33 22.41 21.76
C ASN A 519 21.50 21.67 20.41
N LYS A 520 20.43 21.51 19.64
CA LYS A 520 20.43 20.81 18.36
C LYS A 520 21.02 19.40 18.44
N SER A 521 20.69 18.69 19.52
CA SER A 521 21.18 17.32 19.76
C SER A 521 20.26 16.29 19.11
N PRO A 522 20.71 15.49 18.12
CA PRO A 522 19.91 14.45 17.50
C PRO A 522 19.98 13.14 18.31
N LEU A 523 18.98 12.27 18.14
CA LEU A 523 19.05 10.91 18.66
C LEU A 523 20.15 10.14 17.88
N PRO A 524 21.17 9.60 18.56
CA PRO A 524 22.18 8.80 17.89
C PRO A 524 21.56 7.48 17.40
N ARG A 525 22.02 7.01 16.24
CA ARG A 525 21.75 5.61 15.85
C ARG A 525 22.41 4.68 16.84
N LEU A 526 21.82 3.51 17.03
CA LEU A 526 22.47 2.47 17.82
C LEU A 526 23.80 2.15 17.14
N LYS A 527 24.90 2.33 17.87
CA LYS A 527 26.17 1.76 17.49
C LYS A 527 25.97 0.26 17.46
N GLU A 528 26.25 -0.35 16.34
CA GLU A 528 26.03 -1.77 16.11
C GLU A 528 26.70 -2.58 17.23
N LYS A 529 25.93 -3.10 18.19
CA LYS A 529 26.26 -4.41 18.76
C LYS A 529 26.10 -5.32 17.55
N VAL A 530 27.18 -5.89 17.06
CA VAL A 530 27.14 -6.81 15.94
C VAL A 530 26.39 -8.05 16.38
N VAL A 531 25.06 -7.97 16.32
CA VAL A 531 24.22 -9.17 16.36
C VAL A 531 24.41 -9.78 14.97
N GLN A 532 25.25 -10.81 14.89
CA GLN A 532 25.39 -11.56 13.66
C GLN A 532 24.04 -12.25 13.40
N VAL A 533 23.38 -11.81 12.33
CA VAL A 533 22.17 -12.49 11.86
C VAL A 533 22.60 -13.87 11.35
N ASN A 534 22.00 -14.93 11.87
CA ASN A 534 22.21 -16.28 11.37
C ASN A 534 21.91 -16.30 9.87
N SER A 535 22.86 -16.74 9.07
CA SER A 535 22.66 -16.84 7.62
C SER A 535 22.66 -18.30 7.23
N LEU A 536 21.65 -18.69 6.48
CA LEU A 536 21.49 -20.02 5.89
C LEU A 536 21.99 -20.06 4.43
N VAL A 537 22.50 -18.94 3.93
CA VAL A 537 22.83 -18.77 2.51
C VAL A 537 24.31 -18.43 2.32
N ASP A 538 24.96 -19.12 1.36
CA ASP A 538 26.32 -18.81 0.93
C ASP A 538 26.34 -17.64 -0.07
N LYS A 539 27.30 -16.72 0.10
CA LYS A 539 27.48 -15.57 -0.79
C LYS A 539 27.78 -15.97 -2.23
N GLY A 540 28.55 -17.06 -2.41
CA GLY A 540 28.89 -17.57 -3.74
C GLY A 540 27.67 -18.07 -4.50
N ALA A 541 26.78 -18.78 -3.79
CA ALA A 541 25.51 -19.26 -4.35
C ALA A 541 24.62 -18.10 -4.80
N ILE A 542 24.50 -17.03 -3.97
CA ILE A 542 23.73 -15.83 -4.35
C ILE A 542 24.31 -15.14 -5.58
N LEU A 543 25.63 -14.99 -5.63
CA LEU A 543 26.29 -14.40 -6.81
C LEU A 543 26.06 -15.21 -8.07
N GLY A 544 26.07 -16.55 -7.94
CA GLY A 544 25.70 -17.47 -9.02
C GLY A 544 24.25 -17.26 -9.50
N GLN A 545 23.31 -17.24 -8.57
CA GLN A 545 21.88 -17.00 -8.88
C GLN A 545 21.63 -15.62 -9.52
N ILE A 546 22.31 -14.56 -9.07
CA ILE A 546 22.17 -13.22 -9.66
C ILE A 546 22.71 -13.21 -11.09
N LYS A 547 23.86 -13.84 -11.31
CA LYS A 547 24.41 -14.00 -12.66
C LYS A 547 23.43 -14.77 -13.55
N MET A 548 22.84 -15.84 -13.05
CA MET A 548 21.79 -16.59 -13.77
C MET A 548 20.53 -15.75 -14.01
N LYS A 549 20.05 -14.96 -13.03
CA LYS A 549 18.89 -14.07 -13.21
C LYS A 549 19.14 -12.92 -14.20
N GLU A 550 20.33 -12.40 -14.33
CA GLU A 550 20.67 -11.45 -15.42
C GLU A 550 20.45 -12.09 -16.79
N PHE A 551 20.77 -13.38 -16.93
CA PHE A 551 20.49 -14.15 -18.13
C PHE A 551 19.03 -14.62 -18.23
N ASP A 552 18.34 -14.87 -17.12
CA ASP A 552 16.92 -15.21 -17.09
C ASP A 552 16.02 -14.10 -17.67
N ASN A 553 16.39 -12.84 -17.54
CA ASN A 553 15.68 -11.74 -18.20
C ASN A 553 15.82 -11.83 -19.72
N GLU A 554 17.00 -12.18 -20.22
CA GLU A 554 17.23 -12.41 -21.66
C GLU A 554 16.56 -13.71 -22.13
N LEU A 555 16.60 -14.76 -21.31
CA LEU A 555 15.87 -16.00 -21.53
C LEU A 555 14.34 -15.81 -21.47
N SER A 556 13.84 -14.87 -20.66
CA SER A 556 12.40 -14.54 -20.63
C SER A 556 11.93 -13.89 -21.92
N ILE A 557 12.80 -13.12 -22.60
CA ILE A 557 12.54 -12.58 -23.94
C ILE A 557 12.44 -13.73 -24.94
N ALA A 558 13.38 -14.68 -24.88
CA ALA A 558 13.34 -15.88 -25.71
C ALA A 558 12.06 -16.72 -25.47
N ARG A 559 11.66 -16.93 -24.21
CA ARG A 559 10.41 -17.60 -23.84
C ARG A 559 9.16 -16.83 -24.29
N THR A 560 9.23 -15.50 -24.36
CA THR A 560 8.13 -14.67 -24.87
C THR A 560 7.96 -14.85 -26.37
N HIS A 561 9.06 -14.91 -27.10
CA HIS A 561 9.05 -15.24 -28.54
C HIS A 561 8.55 -16.66 -28.77
N GLU A 562 8.90 -17.62 -27.93
CA GLU A 562 8.39 -18.99 -27.97
C GLU A 562 6.86 -19.06 -27.78
N LYS A 563 6.32 -18.32 -26.77
CA LYS A 563 4.87 -18.22 -26.53
C LYS A 563 4.12 -17.55 -27.68
N ASN A 564 4.78 -16.63 -28.38
CA ASN A 564 4.22 -15.95 -29.54
C ASN A 564 4.43 -16.71 -30.85
N GLU A 565 4.87 -17.97 -30.78
CA GLU A 565 5.13 -18.84 -31.93
C GLU A 565 6.27 -18.37 -32.88
N ASP A 566 7.07 -17.42 -32.42
CA ASP A 566 8.20 -16.86 -33.17
C ASP A 566 9.48 -17.65 -32.87
N PHE A 567 9.45 -18.94 -33.20
CA PHE A 567 10.47 -19.93 -32.79
C PHE A 567 11.88 -19.61 -33.29
N GLU A 568 12.02 -19.06 -34.49
CA GLU A 568 13.34 -18.67 -35.03
C GLU A 568 14.00 -17.58 -34.19
N LYS A 569 13.22 -16.57 -33.75
CA LYS A 569 13.73 -15.52 -32.87
C LYS A 569 14.01 -16.05 -31.47
N ALA A 570 13.20 -16.97 -30.96
CA ALA A 570 13.45 -17.61 -29.66
C ALA A 570 14.78 -18.36 -29.66
N ILE A 571 15.04 -19.17 -30.68
CA ILE A 571 16.30 -19.92 -30.84
C ILE A 571 17.50 -18.95 -30.94
N THR A 572 17.38 -17.87 -31.72
CA THR A 572 18.43 -16.85 -31.84
C THR A 572 18.78 -16.22 -30.49
N CYS A 573 17.76 -15.87 -29.67
CA CYS A 573 17.96 -15.32 -28.33
C CYS A 573 18.65 -16.33 -27.39
N TYR A 574 18.28 -17.61 -27.45
CA TYR A 574 18.92 -18.66 -26.64
C TYR A 574 20.39 -18.86 -27.03
N LEU A 575 20.73 -18.85 -28.31
CA LEU A 575 22.10 -18.98 -28.80
C LEU A 575 22.98 -17.76 -28.45
N ASP A 576 22.40 -16.55 -28.46
CA ASP A 576 23.09 -15.31 -28.04
C ASP A 576 23.40 -15.32 -26.55
N VAL A 577 22.49 -15.80 -25.70
CA VAL A 577 22.70 -15.97 -24.26
C VAL A 577 23.82 -17.00 -24.03
N LYS A 578 23.79 -18.14 -24.71
CA LYS A 578 24.83 -19.19 -24.64
C LYS A 578 26.21 -18.63 -24.99
N LYS A 579 26.30 -17.87 -26.07
CA LYS A 579 27.59 -17.26 -26.50
C LYS A 579 28.17 -16.33 -25.45
N ARG A 580 27.31 -15.51 -24.78
CA ARG A 580 27.74 -14.57 -23.73
C ARG A 580 28.10 -15.27 -22.42
N LEU A 581 27.46 -16.39 -22.10
CA LEU A 581 27.80 -17.23 -20.95
C LEU A 581 29.17 -17.88 -21.12
N ASN A 582 29.44 -18.44 -22.30
CA ASN A 582 30.72 -19.03 -22.63
C ASN A 582 31.89 -18.01 -22.57
N LEU A 583 31.64 -16.76 -23.00
CA LEU A 583 32.64 -15.67 -22.91
C LEU A 583 32.96 -15.27 -21.46
N LYS A 584 32.06 -15.57 -20.50
CA LYS A 584 32.25 -15.29 -19.06
C LYS A 584 32.77 -16.51 -18.26
N GLY A 585 33.09 -17.61 -18.91
CA GLY A 585 33.63 -18.83 -18.29
C GLY A 585 32.64 -19.55 -17.39
N ILE A 586 31.34 -19.40 -17.66
CA ILE A 586 30.25 -20.08 -16.93
C ILE A 586 29.98 -21.40 -17.64
N GLU A 587 29.97 -22.51 -16.89
CA GLU A 587 29.64 -23.82 -17.45
C GLU A 587 28.18 -23.80 -18.01
N THR A 588 28.05 -24.19 -19.27
CA THR A 588 26.81 -24.11 -20.03
C THR A 588 26.07 -25.45 -20.13
N ASN A 589 26.55 -26.50 -19.46
CA ASN A 589 25.98 -27.86 -19.56
C ASN A 589 24.48 -27.94 -19.31
N GLU A 590 23.99 -27.21 -18.31
CA GLU A 590 22.52 -27.13 -18.03
C GLU A 590 21.77 -26.35 -19.12
N ILE A 591 22.40 -25.32 -19.67
CA ILE A 591 21.82 -24.51 -20.75
C ILE A 591 21.85 -25.30 -22.07
N ASP A 592 22.92 -26.04 -22.32
CA ASP A 592 23.06 -26.91 -23.51
C ASP A 592 21.96 -27.98 -23.50
N ASN A 593 21.74 -28.65 -22.38
CA ASN A 593 20.66 -29.61 -22.22
C ASN A 593 19.29 -28.95 -22.41
N LYS A 594 19.12 -27.72 -21.92
CA LYS A 594 17.85 -26.96 -22.07
C LYS A 594 17.62 -26.50 -23.52
N VAL A 595 18.67 -26.08 -24.23
CA VAL A 595 18.58 -25.72 -25.66
C VAL A 595 18.21 -26.93 -26.49
N ILE A 596 18.85 -28.10 -26.25
CA ILE A 596 18.52 -29.36 -26.92
C ILE A 596 17.05 -29.79 -26.65
N GLU A 597 16.62 -29.67 -25.40
CA GLU A 597 15.20 -29.93 -25.03
C GLU A 597 14.22 -29.04 -25.81
N LEU A 598 14.55 -27.74 -25.88
CA LEU A 598 13.71 -26.75 -26.58
C LEU A 598 13.72 -26.96 -28.10
N GLU A 599 14.86 -27.27 -28.70
CA GLU A 599 14.97 -27.65 -30.12
C GLU A 599 14.10 -28.89 -30.42
N GLY A 600 14.14 -29.88 -29.51
CA GLY A 600 13.31 -31.08 -29.61
C GLY A 600 11.79 -30.75 -29.49
N LEU A 601 11.40 -29.81 -28.62
CA LEU A 601 10.04 -29.34 -28.46
C LEU A 601 9.58 -28.53 -29.68
N VAL A 602 10.41 -27.68 -30.22
CA VAL A 602 10.18 -26.90 -31.44
C VAL A 602 9.92 -27.84 -32.62
N LYS A 603 10.76 -28.86 -32.81
CA LYS A 603 10.61 -29.87 -33.87
C LYS A 603 9.31 -30.65 -33.73
N LYS A 604 8.97 -31.13 -32.53
CA LYS A 604 7.70 -31.83 -32.26
C LYS A 604 6.48 -30.93 -32.52
N ARG A 605 6.54 -29.68 -32.17
CA ARG A 605 5.45 -28.72 -32.38
C ARG A 605 5.28 -28.36 -33.85
N PHE A 606 6.38 -28.22 -34.56
CA PHE A 606 6.36 -28.02 -36.02
C PHE A 606 5.76 -29.20 -36.75
N GLU A 607 6.11 -30.44 -36.37
CA GLU A 607 5.50 -31.68 -36.92
C GLU A 607 4.00 -31.77 -36.57
N LYS A 608 3.62 -31.39 -35.35
CA LYS A 608 2.22 -31.34 -34.94
C LYS A 608 1.40 -30.30 -35.72
N LEU A 609 1.99 -29.13 -35.94
CA LEU A 609 1.37 -28.03 -36.70
C LEU A 609 1.21 -28.41 -38.18
N GLN A 610 2.20 -29.09 -38.77
CA GLN A 610 2.08 -29.62 -40.13
C GLN A 610 0.96 -30.68 -40.24
N LYS A 611 0.86 -31.61 -39.27
CA LYS A 611 -0.25 -32.59 -39.20
C LYS A 611 -1.59 -31.91 -39.04
N GLN A 612 -1.65 -30.87 -38.19
CA GLN A 612 -2.91 -30.15 -37.96
C GLN A 612 -3.34 -29.37 -39.20
N LYS A 613 -2.40 -28.67 -39.88
CA LYS A 613 -2.68 -27.97 -41.15
C LYS A 613 -3.14 -28.96 -42.24
N ALA A 614 -2.53 -30.14 -42.30
CA ALA A 614 -2.95 -31.15 -43.24
C ALA A 614 -4.37 -31.70 -42.93
N LEU A 615 -4.69 -31.83 -41.63
CA LEU A 615 -6.03 -32.25 -41.18
C LEU A 615 -7.09 -31.17 -41.46
N GLU A 616 -6.78 -29.90 -41.13
CA GLU A 616 -7.66 -28.77 -41.42
C GLU A 616 -7.88 -28.57 -42.90
N GLU A 617 -6.87 -28.84 -43.71
CA GLU A 617 -7.02 -28.80 -45.17
C GLU A 617 -7.91 -29.95 -45.69
N GLN A 618 -7.78 -31.14 -45.12
CA GLN A 618 -8.72 -32.27 -45.40
C GLN A 618 -10.15 -31.99 -44.96
N GLU A 619 -10.33 -31.43 -43.74
CA GLU A 619 -11.66 -31.06 -43.23
C GLU A 619 -12.28 -29.92 -44.06
N ARG A 620 -11.49 -28.94 -44.47
CA ARG A 620 -11.92 -27.85 -45.36
C ARG A 620 -12.35 -28.37 -46.74
N LYS A 621 -11.63 -29.39 -47.28
CA LYS A 621 -12.03 -30.06 -48.50
C LYS A 621 -13.33 -30.86 -48.32
N LYS A 622 -13.51 -31.53 -47.20
CA LYS A 622 -14.75 -32.26 -46.85
C LYS A 622 -15.94 -31.30 -46.66
N GLN A 623 -15.78 -30.21 -45.96
CA GLN A 623 -16.84 -29.20 -45.75
C GLN A 623 -17.28 -28.56 -47.09
N LYS A 624 -16.33 -28.23 -47.95
CA LYS A 624 -16.64 -27.69 -49.28
C LYS A 624 -17.34 -28.67 -50.17
N ALA A 625 -17.03 -29.96 -50.04
CA ALA A 625 -17.75 -31.03 -50.75
C ALA A 625 -19.18 -31.18 -50.28
N GLN A 626 -19.46 -30.94 -48.98
CA GLN A 626 -20.79 -31.02 -48.40
C GLN A 626 -21.71 -29.81 -48.69
N THR A 627 -21.14 -28.61 -48.99
CA THR A 627 -21.93 -27.39 -49.18
C THR A 627 -22.26 -27.05 -50.64
N GLY A 628 -21.76 -27.82 -51.60
CA GLY A 628 -21.96 -27.55 -53.02
C GLY A 628 -21.27 -26.24 -53.50
N PRO A 629 -21.25 -25.99 -54.80
CA PRO A 629 -20.66 -24.78 -55.37
C PRO A 629 -21.57 -23.57 -55.16
N ASP A 630 -20.99 -22.41 -54.71
CA ASP A 630 -21.71 -21.12 -54.66
C ASP A 630 -21.46 -20.32 -55.94
N ILE A 631 -22.42 -20.37 -56.85
CA ILE A 631 -22.40 -19.70 -58.15
C ILE A 631 -23.39 -18.54 -58.26
N SER A 632 -24.26 -18.34 -57.26
CA SER A 632 -25.34 -17.35 -57.25
C SER A 632 -24.88 -15.90 -57.44
N ARG A 633 -23.62 -15.61 -57.10
CA ARG A 633 -22.98 -14.28 -57.21
C ARG A 633 -22.26 -14.04 -58.52
N SER A 634 -22.41 -14.93 -59.49
CA SER A 634 -21.77 -14.76 -60.79
C SER A 634 -22.45 -13.66 -61.63
N LYS A 635 -21.67 -12.89 -62.40
CA LYS A 635 -22.16 -11.78 -63.18
C LYS A 635 -22.29 -12.11 -64.66
N ASP A 636 -21.75 -13.24 -65.10
CA ASP A 636 -21.76 -13.76 -66.46
C ASP A 636 -21.54 -15.29 -66.44
N PHE A 637 -21.68 -15.93 -67.59
CA PHE A 637 -21.43 -17.36 -67.71
C PHE A 637 -19.99 -17.78 -67.39
N LYS A 638 -19.04 -16.93 -67.76
CA LYS A 638 -17.62 -17.18 -67.48
C LYS A 638 -17.38 -17.24 -65.94
N GLY A 639 -18.06 -16.38 -65.17
CA GLY A 639 -18.03 -16.39 -63.70
C GLY A 639 -18.66 -17.69 -63.14
N ILE A 640 -19.79 -18.13 -63.66
CA ILE A 640 -20.41 -19.42 -63.29
C ILE A 640 -19.44 -20.56 -63.54
N LYS A 641 -18.91 -20.66 -64.76
CA LYS A 641 -17.95 -21.71 -65.14
C LYS A 641 -16.72 -21.73 -64.24
N ASN A 642 -16.09 -20.56 -64.04
CA ASN A 642 -14.88 -20.47 -63.22
C ASN A 642 -15.11 -20.92 -61.78
N ARG A 643 -16.24 -20.58 -61.17
CA ARG A 643 -16.59 -20.96 -59.83
C ARG A 643 -16.89 -22.44 -59.71
N MET A 644 -17.60 -23.00 -60.69
CA MET A 644 -17.89 -24.41 -60.79
C MET A 644 -16.59 -25.24 -60.96
N ASP A 645 -15.77 -24.89 -61.92
CA ASP A 645 -14.50 -25.56 -62.21
C ASP A 645 -13.54 -25.47 -61.01
N ALA A 646 -13.56 -24.32 -60.28
CA ALA A 646 -12.79 -24.15 -59.07
C ALA A 646 -13.28 -25.04 -57.93
N TRP A 647 -14.61 -25.19 -57.77
CA TRP A 647 -15.19 -26.04 -56.73
C TRP A 647 -14.90 -27.52 -57.04
N LEU A 648 -15.11 -27.97 -58.28
CA LEU A 648 -14.80 -29.36 -58.71
C LEU A 648 -13.32 -29.73 -58.45
N ARG A 649 -12.39 -28.84 -58.79
CA ARG A 649 -10.96 -29.03 -58.47
C ARG A 649 -10.66 -29.07 -56.99
N GLN A 650 -11.27 -28.18 -56.19
CA GLN A 650 -11.04 -28.10 -54.75
C GLN A 650 -11.64 -29.32 -54.01
N THR A 651 -12.70 -29.90 -54.50
CA THR A 651 -13.37 -31.07 -53.90
C THR A 651 -12.89 -32.41 -54.49
N ASN A 652 -12.02 -32.35 -55.50
CA ASN A 652 -11.51 -33.52 -56.21
C ASN A 652 -12.62 -34.35 -56.87
N ASN A 653 -13.69 -33.67 -57.35
CA ASN A 653 -14.80 -34.27 -58.07
C ASN A 653 -14.67 -34.01 -59.57
N ASP A 654 -14.79 -35.07 -60.36
CA ASP A 654 -14.80 -34.98 -61.84
C ASP A 654 -16.13 -34.48 -62.38
N LYS A 655 -17.21 -34.71 -61.63
CA LYS A 655 -18.61 -34.32 -61.96
C LYS A 655 -19.29 -33.72 -60.73
N LEU A 656 -20.34 -32.94 -60.97
CA LEU A 656 -21.21 -32.46 -59.88
C LEU A 656 -21.97 -33.61 -59.29
N PRO A 657 -21.89 -33.87 -57.96
CA PRO A 657 -22.70 -34.89 -57.30
C PRO A 657 -24.21 -34.59 -57.43
N ASP A 658 -25.03 -35.66 -57.56
CA ASP A 658 -26.46 -35.51 -57.73
C ASP A 658 -27.17 -34.70 -56.66
N GLU A 659 -26.69 -34.76 -55.43
CA GLU A 659 -27.22 -34.00 -54.29
C GLU A 659 -27.13 -32.47 -54.46
N PHE A 660 -26.23 -31.98 -55.31
CA PHE A 660 -26.07 -30.53 -55.54
C PHE A 660 -26.70 -30.04 -56.84
N VAL A 661 -27.21 -30.94 -57.66
CA VAL A 661 -27.78 -30.61 -58.99
C VAL A 661 -28.95 -29.63 -58.86
N ASP A 662 -29.88 -29.85 -57.93
CA ASP A 662 -30.99 -28.95 -57.67
C ASP A 662 -30.56 -27.58 -57.13
N SER A 663 -29.57 -27.58 -56.26
CA SER A 663 -28.98 -26.31 -55.74
C SER A 663 -28.31 -25.49 -56.83
N VAL A 664 -27.53 -26.14 -57.67
CA VAL A 664 -26.86 -25.49 -58.81
C VAL A 664 -27.88 -24.98 -59.83
N TYR A 665 -28.90 -25.74 -60.12
CA TYR A 665 -30.02 -25.37 -60.99
C TYR A 665 -30.66 -24.04 -60.51
N ASN A 666 -31.04 -23.97 -59.26
CA ASN A 666 -31.64 -22.79 -58.65
C ASN A 666 -30.66 -21.60 -58.60
N GLN A 667 -29.39 -21.83 -58.33
CA GLN A 667 -28.36 -20.79 -58.32
C GLN A 667 -28.08 -20.24 -59.70
N ILE A 668 -28.19 -21.03 -60.77
CA ILE A 668 -28.08 -20.54 -62.15
C ILE A 668 -29.24 -19.58 -62.46
N ILE A 669 -30.46 -19.87 -62.06
CA ILE A 669 -31.61 -19.00 -62.22
C ILE A 669 -31.38 -17.67 -61.47
N GLU A 670 -30.93 -17.75 -60.22
CA GLU A 670 -30.64 -16.57 -59.41
C GLU A 670 -29.48 -15.70 -59.98
N ALA A 671 -28.42 -16.34 -60.44
CA ALA A 671 -27.29 -15.63 -61.07
C ALA A 671 -27.72 -14.95 -62.37
N TYR A 672 -28.51 -15.66 -63.19
CA TYR A 672 -29.00 -15.16 -64.44
C TYR A 672 -29.89 -13.93 -64.30
N SER A 673 -30.75 -13.86 -63.30
CA SER A 673 -31.60 -12.69 -63.02
C SER A 673 -30.78 -11.41 -62.73
N LYS A 674 -29.51 -11.53 -62.48
CA LYS A 674 -28.56 -10.43 -62.18
C LYS A 674 -27.68 -10.06 -63.38
N PHE A 675 -27.78 -10.78 -64.52
CA PHE A 675 -26.96 -10.51 -65.69
C PHE A 675 -27.50 -9.33 -66.47
N LYS A 676 -26.60 -8.58 -67.12
CA LYS A 676 -26.99 -7.51 -68.02
C LYS A 676 -27.52 -8.11 -69.35
N PRO A 677 -28.44 -7.43 -70.05
CA PRO A 677 -28.96 -7.89 -71.35
C PRO A 677 -27.85 -8.19 -72.37
N SER A 678 -26.74 -7.48 -72.32
CA SER A 678 -25.57 -7.72 -73.18
C SER A 678 -24.94 -9.10 -72.97
N ASP A 679 -24.97 -9.57 -71.73
CA ASP A 679 -24.29 -10.79 -71.27
C ASP A 679 -25.15 -12.04 -71.56
N CYS A 680 -26.41 -11.82 -71.91
CA CYS A 680 -27.38 -12.90 -72.22
C CYS A 680 -27.35 -13.36 -73.66
N LYS A 681 -26.61 -12.71 -74.54
CA LYS A 681 -26.50 -13.11 -75.94
C LYS A 681 -25.93 -14.53 -76.13
N GLU A 682 -25.02 -14.92 -75.28
CA GLU A 682 -24.39 -16.25 -75.29
C GLU A 682 -25.35 -17.41 -74.90
N TRP A 683 -26.52 -17.08 -74.37
CA TRP A 683 -27.51 -18.05 -73.89
C TRP A 683 -28.59 -18.44 -74.93
N LYS A 684 -28.59 -17.74 -76.10
CA LYS A 684 -29.55 -18.04 -77.13
C LYS A 684 -29.16 -19.28 -77.94
N GLY A 685 -30.15 -20.19 -78.16
CA GLY A 685 -29.96 -21.42 -78.86
C GLY A 685 -29.45 -22.56 -77.90
N PHE A 686 -30.13 -23.68 -77.91
CA PHE A 686 -29.80 -24.81 -77.03
C PHE A 686 -28.82 -25.79 -77.67
N GLU A 687 -29.11 -26.24 -78.90
CA GLU A 687 -28.30 -27.22 -79.59
C GLU A 687 -27.03 -26.62 -80.15
N LYS A 688 -25.85 -27.23 -79.89
CA LYS A 688 -24.51 -26.75 -80.29
C LYS A 688 -24.00 -25.51 -79.55
N ASN A 689 -24.72 -24.99 -78.58
CA ASN A 689 -24.24 -23.85 -77.78
C ASN A 689 -23.31 -24.33 -76.65
N LYS A 690 -22.11 -23.82 -76.64
CA LYS A 690 -21.05 -24.17 -75.66
C LYS A 690 -21.46 -23.93 -74.20
N VAL A 691 -22.33 -22.94 -74.00
CA VAL A 691 -22.87 -22.62 -72.65
C VAL A 691 -23.76 -23.78 -72.16
N TRP A 692 -24.71 -24.17 -73.00
CA TRP A 692 -25.68 -25.20 -72.64
C TRP A 692 -25.09 -26.64 -72.65
N ILE A 693 -24.09 -26.88 -73.44
CA ILE A 693 -23.30 -28.12 -73.38
C ILE A 693 -22.64 -28.22 -72.01
N LYS A 694 -22.04 -27.15 -71.53
CA LYS A 694 -21.37 -27.16 -70.23
C LYS A 694 -22.36 -27.24 -69.06
N ILE A 695 -23.49 -26.56 -69.17
CA ILE A 695 -24.55 -26.67 -68.15
C ILE A 695 -25.10 -28.10 -68.11
N SER A 696 -25.32 -28.72 -69.28
CA SER A 696 -25.79 -30.11 -69.37
C SER A 696 -24.80 -31.13 -68.74
N GLU A 697 -23.52 -30.87 -68.84
CA GLU A 697 -22.47 -31.65 -68.10
C GLU A 697 -22.61 -31.59 -66.57
N TRP A 698 -23.13 -30.47 -66.07
CA TRP A 698 -23.25 -30.29 -64.61
C TRP A 698 -24.59 -30.76 -64.06
N ILE A 699 -25.73 -30.46 -64.72
CA ILE A 699 -27.07 -30.70 -64.19
C ILE A 699 -27.87 -31.72 -64.98
N GLY A 700 -27.33 -32.34 -66.03
CA GLY A 700 -27.98 -33.24 -66.90
C GLY A 700 -28.75 -32.55 -68.08
N GLU A 701 -28.97 -33.29 -69.17
CA GLU A 701 -29.55 -32.71 -70.40
C GLU A 701 -31.02 -32.32 -70.21
N ASP A 702 -31.81 -33.13 -69.57
CA ASP A 702 -33.25 -32.86 -69.34
C ASP A 702 -33.46 -31.61 -68.50
N ARG A 703 -32.71 -31.48 -67.42
CA ARG A 703 -32.78 -30.32 -66.57
C ARG A 703 -32.22 -29.08 -67.22
N SER A 704 -31.22 -29.22 -68.05
CA SER A 704 -30.70 -28.07 -68.80
C SER A 704 -31.68 -27.61 -69.91
N ARG A 705 -32.44 -28.51 -70.52
CA ARG A 705 -33.54 -28.15 -71.44
C ARG A 705 -34.69 -27.44 -70.70
N GLU A 706 -35.04 -27.86 -69.53
CA GLU A 706 -36.05 -27.22 -68.70
C GLU A 706 -35.60 -25.85 -68.28
N LEU A 707 -34.34 -25.70 -67.83
CA LEU A 707 -33.70 -24.44 -67.47
C LEU A 707 -33.65 -23.47 -68.65
N TYR A 708 -33.29 -23.96 -69.85
CA TYR A 708 -33.32 -23.17 -71.06
C TYR A 708 -34.72 -22.63 -71.37
N LYS A 709 -35.78 -23.46 -71.28
CA LYS A 709 -37.16 -23.00 -71.46
C LYS A 709 -37.57 -21.92 -70.50
N LYS A 710 -37.15 -22.03 -69.20
CA LYS A 710 -37.42 -20.99 -68.18
C LYS A 710 -36.65 -19.71 -68.42
N LEU A 711 -35.42 -19.82 -68.85
CA LEU A 711 -34.56 -18.62 -69.05
C LEU A 711 -34.87 -17.92 -70.35
N ILE A 712 -35.30 -18.61 -71.43
CA ILE A 712 -35.63 -18.00 -72.71
C ILE A 712 -36.89 -17.13 -72.65
N THR A 713 -37.83 -17.46 -71.75
CA THR A 713 -38.98 -16.60 -71.44
C THR A 713 -38.61 -15.29 -70.74
N ILE A 714 -37.42 -15.20 -70.17
CA ILE A 714 -36.88 -14.02 -69.54
C ILE A 714 -35.99 -13.23 -70.52
N ILE A 715 -35.46 -13.88 -71.57
CA ILE A 715 -34.60 -13.28 -72.58
C ILE A 715 -35.38 -12.57 -73.70
N ASN A 716 -36.57 -13.06 -74.00
CA ASN A 716 -37.47 -12.45 -75.02
C ASN A 716 -38.40 -11.45 -74.34
#